data_a9cbb8830a675a28997d7b4fa8245a58
#
_entry.id   a9cbb8830a675a28997d7b4fa8245a58
#
_cell.length_a   1.000
_cell.length_b   1.000
_cell.length_c   1.000
_cell.angle_alpha   90.00
_cell.angle_beta   90.00
_cell.angle_gamma   90.00
#
_symmetry.space_group_name_H-M   'P 1'
#
loop_
_entity.id
_entity.type
_entity.pdbx_description
1 polymer ?
#
loop_
_entity_poly.entity_id
_entity_poly.type
_entity_poly.pdbx_seq_one_letter_code
_entity_poly.pdbx_strand_id
1 'polypeptide(L)'
;MSFFPTQKLTWAEKLKREQPTQRNNLEQSVDYFIDESRWEYEDEELLKLSNFADGDVVDEQHYEFVLNPYNTTIDKYKRFGAKLRMYNIIRPVVELYVGEYGKRFKNVQVLDVNPDDENRYKEGLKQLVEQHLVSELNNKLLQNNIDTGKESKEDAPLEEKVEEYNKSFDSTRVITGQEVLDYIRFDQDTVDKYTDAYKNFIVYGRTFTYKNIFHDDVGLEVVPVWEMRFPKNLKSNFIEDASYVTRRQIMQPNEILDLFKDKLSDDTLTWLDEQSNTEFSNTNASYTRVNTYWVSDKDDYRRYSLYREAEGVPVYHCQFRSWEKIGILIYLHPIYGEMEMEVDDTYKLNKEFGDISINWVWQSVIIEGWRIEDKQYIDVRKLPYNRAELNNSSEQKLSYNGRVLRTTDGEITSLVKVGINYQILYNIVHYQMEKTINKNQSKITVMPQGLIPKGINGWDEEKFLYFTHAHDLMVIDETSDTANLALQGLKILDKSLSNYINELYNIMNQLKTEWWENIGMNRQRFGDIKASDGKGVSEQAIVRSAVISEELNRKFEKFEEKDYAGLLDLSKIAYIKGKKAKYINSNDREAFLKLNTDNAIYLAETNFSVFVRNSSKENEKNQLMKQYAFAMAQNSGKAMKWLELIDSENTVKTKEVLRKIEFEEDLQQQQNFEQEQETKKYIQDSQTKIKQEENETEKYKADKSYQAIVDAATIRSENNDTSNDYYSDDGIELKRDMNEHRKEIDNKNIKIQQEKLNLQNKQNLQKQKESN
;
A
#
# COMPACT_ATOMS: atom_id res chain seq x y z
N MET A 1 6.81 -45.47 -1.38
CA MET A 1 6.43 -44.39 -0.46
C MET A 1 7.66 -44.07 0.37
N SER A 2 8.26 -42.91 0.19
CA SER A 2 9.31 -42.42 1.09
C SER A 2 8.68 -42.09 2.42
N PHE A 3 9.17 -42.67 3.51
CA PHE A 3 8.72 -42.28 4.85
C PHE A 3 9.33 -40.93 5.20
N PHE A 4 8.52 -40.05 5.79
CA PHE A 4 9.01 -38.77 6.29
C PHE A 4 10.08 -39.00 7.38
N PRO A 5 11.31 -38.50 7.20
CA PRO A 5 12.39 -38.69 8.17
C PRO A 5 12.07 -38.08 9.52
N THR A 6 12.49 -38.74 10.60
CA THR A 6 12.30 -38.22 11.97
C THR A 6 13.05 -36.92 12.15
N GLN A 7 12.35 -35.87 12.62
CA GLN A 7 12.92 -34.52 12.73
C GLN A 7 13.49 -34.19 14.13
N LYS A 8 13.07 -34.91 15.18
CA LYS A 8 13.60 -34.74 16.56
C LYS A 8 14.88 -35.54 16.75
N LEU A 9 15.93 -35.07 16.10
CA LEU A 9 17.30 -35.61 16.18
C LEU A 9 18.25 -34.45 16.50
N THR A 10 19.38 -34.76 17.16
CA THR A 10 20.46 -33.80 17.37
C THR A 10 21.06 -33.35 16.04
N TRP A 11 21.70 -32.19 16.01
CA TRP A 11 22.29 -31.70 14.75
C TRP A 11 23.32 -32.64 14.18
N ALA A 12 24.14 -33.25 15.04
CA ALA A 12 25.13 -34.25 14.64
C ALA A 12 24.49 -35.51 14.05
N GLU A 13 23.37 -35.98 14.58
CA GLU A 13 22.64 -37.12 14.06
C GLU A 13 22.00 -36.83 12.69
N LYS A 14 21.50 -35.62 12.49
CA LYS A 14 20.92 -35.17 11.21
C LYS A 14 21.95 -35.14 10.08
N LEU A 15 23.19 -34.77 10.38
CA LEU A 15 24.27 -34.70 9.41
C LEU A 15 24.95 -36.06 9.19
N LYS A 16 24.69 -37.06 10.05
CA LYS A 16 25.34 -38.38 9.98
C LYS A 16 24.85 -39.13 8.74
N ARG A 17 25.80 -39.61 7.93
CA ARG A 17 25.58 -40.57 6.85
C ARG A 17 25.93 -41.98 7.32
N GLU A 18 25.05 -42.95 7.15
CA GLU A 18 25.33 -44.34 7.49
C GLU A 18 26.38 -44.94 6.56
N GLN A 19 26.33 -44.55 5.29
CA GLN A 19 27.32 -44.90 4.25
C GLN A 19 27.67 -43.65 3.45
N PRO A 20 28.88 -43.55 2.87
CA PRO A 20 29.30 -42.39 2.10
C PRO A 20 28.39 -42.02 0.92
N THR A 21 27.72 -43.04 0.35
CA THR A 21 26.77 -42.87 -0.78
C THR A 21 25.35 -42.64 -0.36
N GLN A 22 25.02 -42.75 0.96
CA GLN A 22 23.68 -42.52 1.45
C GLN A 22 23.47 -41.02 1.77
N ARG A 23 22.24 -40.56 1.52
CA ARG A 23 21.79 -39.22 1.86
C ARG A 23 21.64 -39.13 3.38
N ASN A 24 22.02 -37.98 3.95
CA ASN A 24 21.78 -37.68 5.35
C ASN A 24 20.28 -37.38 5.62
N ASN A 25 19.90 -37.28 6.89
CA ASN A 25 18.49 -37.03 7.26
C ASN A 25 17.92 -35.75 6.65
N LEU A 26 18.74 -34.71 6.53
CA LEU A 26 18.29 -33.39 5.96
C LEU A 26 18.07 -33.52 4.45
N GLU A 27 19.00 -34.16 3.72
CA GLU A 27 18.86 -34.38 2.27
C GLU A 27 17.65 -35.30 1.97
N GLN A 28 17.41 -36.32 2.77
CA GLN A 28 16.21 -37.17 2.67
C GLN A 28 14.93 -36.37 2.93
N SER A 29 14.96 -35.41 3.84
CA SER A 29 13.82 -34.54 4.11
C SER A 29 13.51 -33.59 2.92
N VAL A 30 14.55 -33.05 2.28
CA VAL A 30 14.41 -32.24 1.07
C VAL A 30 13.76 -33.05 -0.04
N ASP A 31 14.24 -34.28 -0.30
CA ASP A 31 13.65 -35.18 -1.31
C ASP A 31 12.18 -35.46 -1.02
N TYR A 32 11.89 -35.84 0.23
CA TYR A 32 10.51 -36.12 0.63
C TYR A 32 9.56 -34.98 0.30
N PHE A 33 9.94 -33.73 0.62
CA PHE A 33 9.09 -32.57 0.37
C PHE A 33 8.99 -32.21 -1.11
N ILE A 34 10.04 -32.43 -1.90
CA ILE A 34 10.00 -32.23 -3.35
C ILE A 34 9.05 -33.25 -4.00
N ASP A 35 9.15 -34.53 -3.60
CA ASP A 35 8.28 -35.59 -4.12
C ASP A 35 6.81 -35.42 -3.69
N GLU A 36 6.57 -35.01 -2.43
CA GLU A 36 5.20 -34.75 -1.91
C GLU A 36 4.52 -33.58 -2.60
N SER A 37 5.29 -32.68 -3.22
CA SER A 37 4.79 -31.46 -3.87
C SER A 37 3.92 -31.69 -5.12
N ARG A 38 3.94 -32.91 -5.70
CA ARG A 38 3.08 -33.34 -6.83
C ARG A 38 2.93 -32.30 -7.93
N TRP A 39 4.05 -31.85 -8.48
CA TRP A 39 4.15 -30.74 -9.44
C TRP A 39 3.20 -30.85 -10.62
N GLU A 40 3.11 -32.02 -11.25
CA GLU A 40 2.36 -32.24 -12.49
C GLU A 40 0.85 -31.91 -12.37
N TYR A 41 0.23 -32.37 -11.30
CA TYR A 41 -1.23 -32.18 -11.12
C TYR A 41 -1.64 -30.71 -10.96
N GLU A 42 -0.83 -29.92 -10.22
CA GLU A 42 -1.15 -28.51 -10.02
C GLU A 42 -0.78 -27.64 -11.23
N ASP A 43 0.25 -28.03 -11.99
CA ASP A 43 0.64 -27.33 -13.20
C ASP A 43 -0.49 -27.33 -14.24
N GLU A 44 -1.24 -28.40 -14.36
CA GLU A 44 -2.42 -28.51 -15.23
C GLU A 44 -3.52 -27.50 -14.85
N GLU A 45 -3.85 -27.43 -13.57
CA GLU A 45 -4.86 -26.47 -13.08
C GLU A 45 -4.40 -25.02 -13.31
N LEU A 46 -3.12 -24.70 -13.02
CA LEU A 46 -2.57 -23.38 -13.22
C LEU A 46 -2.55 -22.97 -14.70
N LEU A 47 -2.16 -23.88 -15.58
CA LEU A 47 -2.18 -23.66 -17.03
C LEU A 47 -3.59 -23.36 -17.53
N LYS A 48 -4.57 -24.13 -17.07
CA LYS A 48 -5.96 -23.91 -17.40
C LYS A 48 -6.43 -22.51 -16.96
N LEU A 49 -6.11 -22.11 -15.74
CA LEU A 49 -6.47 -20.77 -15.23
C LEU A 49 -5.80 -19.66 -16.04
N SER A 50 -4.52 -19.81 -16.41
CA SER A 50 -3.80 -18.86 -17.24
C SER A 50 -4.45 -18.72 -18.63
N ASN A 51 -4.75 -19.83 -19.29
CA ASN A 51 -5.37 -19.84 -20.61
C ASN A 51 -6.73 -19.15 -20.62
N PHE A 52 -7.54 -19.31 -19.56
CA PHE A 52 -8.82 -18.61 -19.44
C PHE A 52 -8.66 -17.12 -19.07
N ALA A 53 -7.65 -16.77 -18.27
CA ALA A 53 -7.39 -15.39 -17.88
C ALA A 53 -6.87 -14.56 -19.06
N ASP A 54 -5.86 -15.09 -19.78
CA ASP A 54 -5.23 -14.40 -20.91
C ASP A 54 -6.10 -14.46 -22.17
N GLY A 55 -6.86 -15.54 -22.35
CA GLY A 55 -7.87 -15.67 -23.39
C GLY A 55 -7.33 -15.91 -24.79
N ASP A 56 -6.13 -16.44 -24.93
CA ASP A 56 -5.47 -16.60 -26.21
C ASP A 56 -5.82 -17.94 -26.91
N VAL A 57 -6.19 -18.95 -26.13
CA VAL A 57 -6.31 -20.33 -26.62
C VAL A 57 -7.62 -20.95 -26.19
N VAL A 58 -8.25 -21.67 -27.13
CA VAL A 58 -9.42 -22.51 -26.89
C VAL A 58 -8.95 -23.95 -26.77
N ASP A 59 -9.12 -24.55 -25.61
CA ASP A 59 -8.94 -25.98 -25.46
C ASP A 59 -10.20 -26.71 -25.96
N GLU A 60 -10.10 -27.37 -27.11
CA GLU A 60 -11.22 -28.06 -27.76
C GLU A 60 -11.80 -29.18 -26.88
N GLN A 61 -11.05 -29.74 -25.95
CA GLN A 61 -11.54 -30.79 -25.05
C GLN A 61 -12.72 -30.32 -24.18
N HIS A 62 -12.73 -29.07 -23.76
CA HIS A 62 -13.85 -28.50 -23.01
C HIS A 62 -15.13 -28.34 -23.81
N TYR A 63 -15.06 -28.44 -25.14
CA TYR A 63 -16.16 -28.23 -26.08
C TYR A 63 -16.50 -29.47 -26.90
N GLU A 64 -15.87 -30.60 -26.63
CA GLU A 64 -16.01 -31.84 -27.40
C GLU A 64 -17.47 -32.28 -27.48
N PHE A 65 -18.24 -32.13 -26.40
CA PHE A 65 -19.67 -32.48 -26.37
C PHE A 65 -20.54 -31.63 -27.31
N VAL A 66 -20.06 -30.45 -27.73
CA VAL A 66 -20.75 -29.58 -28.73
C VAL A 66 -20.17 -29.77 -30.09
N LEU A 67 -18.87 -29.96 -30.22
CA LEU A 67 -18.17 -30.12 -31.49
C LEU A 67 -18.39 -31.52 -32.08
N ASN A 68 -18.37 -32.53 -31.23
CA ASN A 68 -18.49 -33.94 -31.63
C ASN A 68 -19.43 -34.76 -30.74
N PRO A 69 -20.73 -34.39 -30.69
CA PRO A 69 -21.68 -35.03 -29.74
C PRO A 69 -21.89 -36.54 -30.01
N TYR A 70 -21.50 -37.03 -31.18
CA TYR A 70 -21.69 -38.42 -31.59
C TYR A 70 -20.38 -39.23 -31.61
N ASN A 71 -19.30 -38.66 -31.13
CA ASN A 71 -17.95 -39.27 -31.08
C ASN A 71 -17.49 -39.86 -32.44
N THR A 72 -17.76 -39.12 -33.52
CA THR A 72 -17.36 -39.47 -34.88
C THR A 72 -15.94 -38.98 -35.15
N THR A 73 -15.26 -39.61 -36.15
CA THR A 73 -13.88 -39.23 -36.54
C THR A 73 -13.81 -37.73 -36.92
N ILE A 74 -12.81 -37.04 -36.40
CA ILE A 74 -12.60 -35.59 -36.33
C ILE A 74 -12.75 -34.85 -37.69
N ASP A 75 -12.44 -35.48 -38.79
CA ASP A 75 -12.43 -34.80 -40.11
C ASP A 75 -13.81 -34.43 -40.67
N LYS A 76 -14.90 -34.96 -40.10
CA LYS A 76 -16.25 -34.70 -40.63
C LYS A 76 -16.88 -33.42 -40.09
N TYR A 77 -16.58 -32.96 -38.89
CA TYR A 77 -17.20 -31.76 -38.32
C TYR A 77 -16.42 -30.47 -38.54
N LYS A 78 -15.15 -30.52 -38.93
CA LYS A 78 -14.40 -29.33 -39.37
C LYS A 78 -15.07 -28.60 -40.58
N ARG A 79 -16.11 -29.19 -41.17
CA ARG A 79 -16.86 -28.66 -42.34
C ARG A 79 -18.13 -27.86 -41.99
N PHE A 80 -18.44 -27.70 -40.73
CA PHE A 80 -19.59 -26.87 -40.33
C PHE A 80 -19.19 -25.39 -40.30
N GLY A 81 -19.38 -24.62 -41.25
CA GLY A 81 -19.16 -23.18 -41.45
C GLY A 81 -18.99 -22.21 -40.24
N ALA A 82 -18.59 -22.73 -39.09
CA ALA A 82 -18.31 -21.96 -37.88
C ALA A 82 -17.02 -22.47 -37.24
N LYS A 83 -16.25 -21.55 -36.68
CA LYS A 83 -15.02 -21.89 -35.94
C LYS A 83 -15.21 -21.57 -34.46
N LEU A 84 -14.75 -22.47 -33.60
CA LEU A 84 -14.69 -22.18 -32.18
C LEU A 84 -13.58 -21.14 -31.91
N ARG A 85 -13.96 -20.02 -31.32
CA ARG A 85 -13.05 -18.91 -31.02
C ARG A 85 -13.22 -18.51 -29.55
N MET A 86 -12.15 -17.95 -28.97
CA MET A 86 -12.21 -17.39 -27.62
C MET A 86 -12.76 -15.96 -27.65
N TYR A 87 -13.91 -15.77 -27.05
CA TYR A 87 -14.50 -14.44 -26.79
C TYR A 87 -14.40 -14.15 -25.31
N ASN A 88 -13.23 -13.68 -24.88
CA ASN A 88 -12.89 -13.59 -23.48
C ASN A 88 -13.70 -12.52 -22.74
N ILE A 89 -14.55 -12.96 -21.79
CA ILE A 89 -15.27 -12.07 -20.88
C ILE A 89 -14.56 -11.93 -19.52
N ILE A 90 -13.59 -12.81 -19.22
CA ILE A 90 -12.87 -12.85 -17.94
C ILE A 90 -11.79 -11.77 -17.89
N ARG A 91 -10.97 -11.64 -18.93
CA ARG A 91 -9.84 -10.73 -19.01
C ARG A 91 -10.18 -9.28 -18.64
N PRO A 92 -11.24 -8.64 -19.21
CA PRO A 92 -11.59 -7.26 -18.87
C PRO A 92 -11.92 -7.07 -17.40
N VAL A 93 -12.49 -8.10 -16.75
CA VAL A 93 -12.81 -8.08 -15.33
C VAL A 93 -11.54 -8.15 -14.49
N VAL A 94 -10.62 -9.06 -14.82
CA VAL A 94 -9.31 -9.17 -14.13
C VAL A 94 -8.57 -7.84 -14.22
N GLU A 95 -8.49 -7.25 -15.42
CA GLU A 95 -7.82 -5.95 -15.64
C GLU A 95 -8.48 -4.82 -14.85
N LEU A 96 -9.82 -4.82 -14.73
CA LEU A 96 -10.54 -3.83 -13.94
C LEU A 96 -10.21 -3.97 -12.43
N TYR A 97 -10.22 -5.20 -11.89
CA TYR A 97 -9.86 -5.43 -10.48
C TYR A 97 -8.43 -5.00 -10.18
N VAL A 98 -7.47 -5.34 -11.05
CA VAL A 98 -6.06 -4.94 -10.90
C VAL A 98 -5.93 -3.42 -11.00
N GLY A 99 -6.62 -2.78 -11.94
CA GLY A 99 -6.62 -1.32 -12.08
C GLY A 99 -7.25 -0.59 -10.89
N GLU A 100 -8.33 -1.13 -10.32
CA GLU A 100 -8.94 -0.59 -9.10
C GLU A 100 -8.02 -0.74 -7.88
N TYR A 101 -7.34 -1.88 -7.77
CA TYR A 101 -6.35 -2.09 -6.71
C TYR A 101 -5.18 -1.12 -6.82
N GLY A 102 -4.63 -0.90 -8.03
CA GLY A 102 -3.53 0.05 -8.27
C GLY A 102 -3.89 1.51 -7.96
N LYS A 103 -5.19 1.88 -8.07
CA LYS A 103 -5.68 3.21 -7.72
C LYS A 103 -5.98 3.40 -6.24
N ARG A 104 -5.93 2.34 -5.44
CA ARG A 104 -6.21 2.44 -4.00
C ARG A 104 -5.07 3.16 -3.30
N PHE A 105 -5.46 4.09 -2.45
CA PHE A 105 -4.53 4.76 -1.56
C PHE A 105 -4.03 3.79 -0.49
N LYS A 106 -2.72 3.58 -0.41
CA LYS A 106 -2.10 2.64 0.53
C LYS A 106 -1.45 3.39 1.70
N ASN A 107 -2.15 3.44 2.81
CA ASN A 107 -1.60 3.95 4.06
C ASN A 107 -0.96 2.81 4.85
N VAL A 108 0.37 2.75 4.86
CA VAL A 108 1.15 1.75 5.60
C VAL A 108 1.73 2.40 6.83
N GLN A 109 1.38 1.88 8.01
CA GLN A 109 1.80 2.42 9.30
C GLN A 109 2.54 1.38 10.10
N VAL A 110 3.66 1.77 10.69
CA VAL A 110 4.43 0.96 11.63
C VAL A 110 3.99 1.29 13.05
N LEU A 111 3.81 0.26 13.87
CA LEU A 111 3.54 0.39 15.30
C LEU A 111 4.57 -0.40 16.10
N ASP A 112 5.01 0.15 17.19
CA ASP A 112 5.83 -0.56 18.18
C ASP A 112 4.91 -1.39 19.11
N VAL A 113 5.22 -2.67 19.28
CA VAL A 113 4.46 -3.62 20.10
C VAL A 113 5.24 -3.97 21.38
N ASN A 114 6.35 -3.29 21.65
CA ASN A 114 7.14 -3.56 22.83
C ASN A 114 6.45 -3.05 24.11
N PRO A 115 6.39 -3.87 25.17
CA PRO A 115 5.82 -3.45 26.47
C PRO A 115 6.60 -2.29 27.12
N ASP A 116 7.86 -2.08 26.74
CA ASP A 116 8.70 -0.99 27.28
C ASP A 116 8.23 0.40 26.86
N ASP A 117 7.60 0.54 25.71
CA ASP A 117 7.04 1.81 25.26
C ASP A 117 5.86 2.26 26.14
N GLU A 118 5.07 1.33 26.64
CA GLU A 118 4.02 1.63 27.61
C GLU A 118 4.60 2.15 28.92
N ASN A 119 5.71 1.59 29.38
CA ASN A 119 6.40 2.05 30.58
C ASN A 119 7.04 3.43 30.37
N ARG A 120 7.69 3.67 29.24
CA ARG A 120 8.25 5.00 28.87
C ARG A 120 7.18 6.07 28.77
N TYR A 121 6.04 5.74 28.16
CA TYR A 121 4.88 6.63 28.12
C TYR A 121 4.41 7.00 29.53
N LYS A 122 4.24 6.00 30.40
CA LYS A 122 3.85 6.21 31.82
C LYS A 122 4.88 7.02 32.61
N GLU A 123 6.17 6.75 32.40
CA GLU A 123 7.25 7.52 33.03
C GLU A 123 7.29 8.97 32.54
N GLY A 124 7.17 9.21 31.24
CA GLY A 124 7.11 10.55 30.70
C GLY A 124 5.89 11.33 31.15
N LEU A 125 4.73 10.67 31.19
CA LEU A 125 3.51 11.25 31.77
C LEU A 125 3.70 11.61 33.25
N LYS A 126 4.34 10.74 34.02
CA LYS A 126 4.66 11.00 35.43
C LYS A 126 5.60 12.20 35.61
N GLN A 127 6.65 12.29 34.80
CA GLN A 127 7.57 13.43 34.79
C GLN A 127 6.86 14.74 34.46
N LEU A 128 5.95 14.73 33.49
CA LEU A 128 5.16 15.89 33.10
C LEU A 128 4.24 16.36 34.23
N VAL A 129 3.58 15.41 34.90
CA VAL A 129 2.75 15.71 36.08
C VAL A 129 3.61 16.26 37.23
N GLU A 130 4.78 15.69 37.48
CA GLU A 130 5.72 16.17 38.50
C GLU A 130 6.21 17.60 38.17
N GLN A 131 6.56 17.88 36.93
CA GLN A 131 6.97 19.22 36.50
C GLN A 131 5.84 20.23 36.68
N HIS A 132 4.61 19.85 36.30
CA HIS A 132 3.45 20.74 36.50
C HIS A 132 3.19 21.04 37.97
N LEU A 133 3.24 20.04 38.85
CA LEU A 133 3.10 20.21 40.29
C LEU A 133 4.20 21.12 40.91
N VAL A 134 5.44 20.96 40.43
CA VAL A 134 6.56 21.82 40.87
C VAL A 134 6.35 23.26 40.42
N SER A 135 5.86 23.49 39.19
CA SER A 135 5.57 24.84 38.68
C SER A 135 4.39 25.47 39.42
N GLU A 136 3.34 24.72 39.72
CA GLU A 136 2.20 25.19 40.52
C GLU A 136 2.61 25.55 41.95
N LEU A 137 3.49 24.71 42.59
CA LEU A 137 4.07 25.00 43.90
C LEU A 137 4.91 26.28 43.87
N ASN A 138 5.76 26.46 42.86
CA ASN A 138 6.57 27.68 42.72
C ASN A 138 5.69 28.92 42.53
N ASN A 139 4.64 28.84 41.71
CA ASN A 139 3.70 29.95 41.54
C ASN A 139 2.96 30.31 42.85
N LYS A 140 2.56 29.31 43.66
CA LYS A 140 1.97 29.52 44.99
C LYS A 140 2.95 30.14 45.99
N LEU A 141 4.25 29.76 45.96
CA LEU A 141 5.28 30.34 46.77
C LEU A 141 5.59 31.80 46.41
N LEU A 142 5.63 32.11 45.11
CA LEU A 142 5.76 33.50 44.60
C LEU A 142 4.57 34.40 45.01
N GLN A 143 3.35 33.87 44.95
CA GLN A 143 2.17 34.59 45.46
C GLN A 143 2.24 34.93 46.95
N ASN A 144 2.97 34.11 47.73
CA ASN A 144 3.20 34.35 49.16
C ASN A 144 4.45 35.21 49.45
N ASN A 145 5.02 35.91 48.44
CA ASN A 145 6.24 36.74 48.55
C ASN A 145 7.51 36.00 48.97
N ILE A 146 7.60 34.73 48.72
CA ILE A 146 8.83 33.92 48.90
C ILE A 146 9.56 33.91 47.57
N ASP A 147 10.72 34.55 47.48
CA ASP A 147 11.52 34.60 46.26
C ASP A 147 12.17 33.23 46.01
N THR A 148 11.73 32.55 44.99
CA THR A 148 12.24 31.24 44.54
C THR A 148 13.30 31.33 43.44
N GLY A 149 13.66 32.57 42.99
CA GLY A 149 14.65 32.81 41.95
C GLY A 149 14.21 32.37 40.54
N LYS A 150 12.94 32.03 40.36
CA LYS A 150 12.33 31.68 39.03
C LYS A 150 11.15 32.59 38.77
N GLU A 151 11.07 33.07 37.54
CA GLU A 151 9.92 33.86 37.07
C GLU A 151 8.63 33.01 37.05
N SER A 152 7.52 33.63 37.45
CA SER A 152 6.20 33.00 37.33
C SER A 152 5.84 32.86 35.87
N LYS A 153 5.75 31.64 35.34
CA LYS A 153 5.13 31.34 34.06
C LYS A 153 3.69 30.93 34.30
N GLU A 154 2.76 31.55 33.60
CA GLU A 154 1.41 31.01 33.48
C GLU A 154 1.52 29.68 32.73
N ASP A 155 1.40 28.58 33.45
CA ASP A 155 1.42 27.23 32.88
C ASP A 155 0.01 26.87 32.42
N ALA A 156 -0.08 26.26 31.21
CA ALA A 156 -1.32 25.68 30.72
C ALA A 156 -1.88 24.63 31.70
N PRO A 157 -3.19 24.40 31.74
CA PRO A 157 -3.83 23.38 32.57
C PRO A 157 -3.19 22.00 32.37
N LEU A 158 -3.10 21.21 33.44
CA LEU A 158 -2.50 19.86 33.38
C LEU A 158 -3.16 18.99 32.29
N GLU A 159 -4.48 19.09 32.14
CA GLU A 159 -5.26 18.33 31.15
C GLU A 159 -4.80 18.65 29.72
N GLU A 160 -4.53 19.91 29.43
CA GLU A 160 -4.08 20.37 28.12
C GLU A 160 -2.65 19.86 27.82
N LYS A 161 -1.74 19.93 28.81
CA LYS A 161 -0.37 19.37 28.68
C LYS A 161 -0.36 17.86 28.51
N VAL A 162 -1.25 17.14 29.20
CA VAL A 162 -1.41 15.70 29.06
C VAL A 162 -1.98 15.36 27.69
N GLU A 163 -2.93 16.14 27.20
CA GLU A 163 -3.50 15.95 25.86
C GLU A 163 -2.47 16.23 24.76
N GLU A 164 -1.62 17.25 24.92
CA GLU A 164 -0.51 17.57 24.03
C GLU A 164 0.55 16.47 24.04
N TYR A 165 0.92 15.99 25.22
CA TYR A 165 1.84 14.86 25.37
C TYR A 165 1.29 13.58 24.70
N ASN A 166 0.01 13.27 24.89
CA ASN A 166 -0.64 12.13 24.24
C ASN A 166 -0.67 12.26 22.71
N LYS A 167 -0.73 13.50 22.20
CA LYS A 167 -0.73 13.80 20.77
C LYS A 167 0.67 13.76 20.17
N SER A 168 1.69 14.11 20.94
CA SER A 168 3.09 14.25 20.49
C SER A 168 3.97 13.03 20.79
N PHE A 169 3.46 12.07 21.56
CA PHE A 169 4.22 10.87 21.90
C PHE A 169 4.27 9.93 20.70
N ASP A 170 5.24 10.16 19.83
CA ASP A 170 5.66 9.19 18.83
C ASP A 170 7.02 8.63 19.28
N SER A 171 7.07 7.31 19.51
CA SER A 171 8.31 6.64 19.82
C SER A 171 9.34 6.87 18.71
N THR A 172 10.55 7.24 19.06
CA THR A 172 11.66 7.37 18.09
C THR A 172 11.84 6.07 17.28
N ARG A 173 11.49 4.92 17.86
CA ARG A 173 11.51 3.62 17.22
C ARG A 173 10.49 3.52 16.07
N VAL A 174 9.27 4.00 16.30
CA VAL A 174 8.20 4.02 15.27
C VAL A 174 8.61 4.91 14.11
N ILE A 175 9.14 6.10 14.39
CA ILE A 175 9.61 7.03 13.35
C ILE A 175 10.73 6.37 12.53
N THR A 176 11.74 5.81 13.19
CA THR A 176 12.84 5.13 12.51
C THR A 176 12.35 3.92 11.70
N GLY A 177 11.45 3.12 12.27
CA GLY A 177 10.84 1.98 11.59
C GLY A 177 10.04 2.39 10.35
N GLN A 178 9.32 3.52 10.43
CA GLN A 178 8.57 4.06 9.29
C GLN A 178 9.49 4.59 8.19
N GLU A 179 10.57 5.29 8.53
CA GLU A 179 11.57 5.76 7.57
C GLU A 179 12.27 4.60 6.85
N VAL A 180 12.62 3.54 7.58
CA VAL A 180 13.20 2.31 7.01
C VAL A 180 12.21 1.63 6.07
N LEU A 181 10.95 1.52 6.47
CA LEU A 181 9.91 0.92 5.63
C LEU A 181 9.65 1.73 4.36
N ASP A 182 9.57 3.05 4.48
CA ASP A 182 9.37 3.94 3.33
C ASP A 182 10.56 3.84 2.35
N TYR A 183 11.80 3.72 2.86
CA TYR A 183 12.97 3.45 2.04
C TYR A 183 12.87 2.11 1.30
N ILE A 184 12.54 1.01 2.01
CA ILE A 184 12.41 -0.32 1.40
C ILE A 184 11.29 -0.32 0.34
N ARG A 185 10.18 0.37 0.60
CA ARG A 185 9.08 0.49 -0.37
C ARG A 185 9.52 1.17 -1.65
N PHE A 186 10.32 2.21 -1.54
CA PHE A 186 10.89 2.91 -2.69
C PHE A 186 11.93 2.05 -3.42
N ASP A 187 12.91 1.50 -2.70
CA ASP A 187 14.02 0.75 -3.28
C ASP A 187 13.55 -0.54 -3.98
N GLN A 188 12.57 -1.21 -3.41
CA GLN A 188 12.04 -2.46 -3.93
C GLN A 188 10.87 -2.30 -4.91
N ASP A 189 10.45 -1.08 -5.20
CA ASP A 189 9.32 -0.77 -6.10
C ASP A 189 8.05 -1.59 -5.73
N THR A 190 7.74 -1.56 -4.43
CA THR A 190 6.72 -2.46 -3.84
C THR A 190 5.34 -2.26 -4.42
N VAL A 191 5.02 -1.08 -4.97
CA VAL A 191 3.71 -0.79 -5.55
C VAL A 191 3.45 -1.66 -6.78
N ASP A 192 4.42 -1.73 -7.69
CA ASP A 192 4.31 -2.53 -8.91
C ASP A 192 4.37 -4.02 -8.58
N LYS A 193 5.30 -4.43 -7.71
CA LYS A 193 5.40 -5.83 -7.26
C LYS A 193 4.10 -6.34 -6.62
N TYR A 194 3.45 -5.55 -5.76
CA TYR A 194 2.18 -5.96 -5.17
C TYR A 194 1.00 -5.89 -6.15
N THR A 195 1.07 -5.08 -7.18
CA THR A 195 0.08 -5.08 -8.26
C THR A 195 0.15 -6.39 -9.03
N ASP A 196 1.35 -6.88 -9.36
CA ASP A 196 1.57 -8.19 -9.96
C ASP A 196 1.15 -9.34 -9.03
N ALA A 197 1.51 -9.25 -7.74
CA ALA A 197 1.08 -10.20 -6.73
C ALA A 197 -0.46 -10.26 -6.60
N TYR A 198 -1.14 -9.11 -6.70
CA TYR A 198 -2.60 -9.03 -6.70
C TYR A 198 -3.21 -9.68 -7.94
N LYS A 199 -2.62 -9.47 -9.13
CA LYS A 199 -3.04 -10.16 -10.35
C LYS A 199 -2.96 -11.68 -10.17
N ASN A 200 -1.84 -12.19 -9.63
CA ASN A 200 -1.70 -13.61 -9.33
C ASN A 200 -2.77 -14.12 -8.34
N PHE A 201 -3.08 -13.31 -7.33
CA PHE A 201 -4.10 -13.63 -6.33
C PHE A 201 -5.50 -13.74 -6.93
N ILE A 202 -5.86 -12.85 -7.88
CA ILE A 202 -7.14 -12.87 -8.58
C ILE A 202 -7.24 -14.02 -9.58
N VAL A 203 -6.17 -14.27 -10.34
CA VAL A 203 -6.17 -15.28 -11.41
C VAL A 203 -6.07 -16.70 -10.83
N TYR A 204 -5.11 -16.95 -9.93
CA TYR A 204 -4.80 -18.29 -9.45
C TYR A 204 -5.35 -18.57 -8.05
N GLY A 205 -5.97 -17.59 -7.38
CA GLY A 205 -6.43 -17.72 -5.99
C GLY A 205 -5.30 -17.84 -4.96
N ARG A 206 -4.08 -17.56 -5.38
CA ARG A 206 -2.87 -17.62 -4.54
C ARG A 206 -1.80 -16.68 -5.06
N THR A 207 -0.98 -16.19 -4.15
CA THR A 207 0.17 -15.34 -4.46
C THR A 207 1.30 -15.63 -3.49
N PHE A 208 2.53 -15.42 -3.94
CA PHE A 208 3.73 -15.72 -3.17
C PHE A 208 4.77 -14.62 -3.32
N THR A 209 5.47 -14.34 -2.23
CA THR A 209 6.65 -13.48 -2.20
C THR A 209 7.80 -14.20 -1.51
N TYR A 210 9.01 -13.89 -1.93
CA TYR A 210 10.25 -14.32 -1.33
C TYR A 210 11.02 -13.12 -0.83
N LYS A 211 11.47 -13.19 0.41
CA LYS A 211 12.20 -12.12 1.07
C LYS A 211 13.55 -12.64 1.51
N ASN A 212 14.60 -11.91 1.17
CA ASN A 212 15.97 -12.27 1.55
C ASN A 212 16.84 -11.00 1.65
N ILE A 213 18.04 -11.17 2.17
CA ILE A 213 19.07 -10.14 2.20
C ILE A 213 20.02 -10.38 1.02
N PHE A 214 20.11 -9.40 0.13
CA PHE A 214 21.02 -9.41 -1.02
C PHE A 214 22.04 -8.28 -0.87
N HIS A 215 23.31 -8.60 -0.77
CA HIS A 215 24.40 -7.61 -0.70
C HIS A 215 24.18 -6.49 0.33
N ASP A 216 23.87 -6.82 1.56
CA ASP A 216 23.58 -5.89 2.67
C ASP A 216 22.30 -5.04 2.48
N ASP A 217 21.42 -5.40 1.55
CA ASP A 217 20.10 -4.79 1.38
C ASP A 217 18.96 -5.81 1.43
N VAL A 218 17.77 -5.35 1.77
CA VAL A 218 16.57 -6.19 1.85
C VAL A 218 15.94 -6.29 0.48
N GLY A 219 15.75 -7.51 -0.02
CA GLY A 219 15.11 -7.79 -1.30
C GLY A 219 13.74 -8.42 -1.16
N LEU A 220 12.84 -8.03 -2.06
CA LEU A 220 11.50 -8.59 -2.23
C LEU A 220 11.34 -9.09 -3.67
N GLU A 221 10.96 -10.35 -3.83
CA GLU A 221 10.64 -10.95 -5.12
C GLU A 221 9.21 -11.47 -5.11
N VAL A 222 8.45 -11.19 -6.16
CA VAL A 222 7.14 -11.83 -6.41
C VAL A 222 7.39 -13.14 -7.14
N VAL A 223 7.10 -14.25 -6.46
CA VAL A 223 7.39 -15.57 -7.01
C VAL A 223 6.25 -16.00 -7.93
N PRO A 224 6.55 -16.47 -9.16
CA PRO A 224 5.55 -17.03 -10.04
C PRO A 224 4.81 -18.20 -9.39
N VAL A 225 3.49 -18.24 -9.55
CA VAL A 225 2.64 -19.20 -8.83
C VAL A 225 2.96 -20.66 -9.20
N TRP A 226 3.40 -20.90 -10.42
CA TRP A 226 3.77 -22.24 -10.91
C TRP A 226 5.11 -22.75 -10.35
N GLU A 227 5.96 -21.86 -9.82
CA GLU A 227 7.22 -22.24 -9.18
C GLU A 227 7.04 -22.73 -7.74
N MET A 228 5.92 -22.44 -7.08
CA MET A 228 5.72 -22.68 -5.66
C MET A 228 4.76 -23.82 -5.37
N ARG A 229 5.15 -24.66 -4.39
CA ARG A 229 4.28 -25.69 -3.80
C ARG A 229 4.35 -25.66 -2.29
N PHE A 230 3.27 -26.07 -1.66
CA PHE A 230 3.09 -26.10 -0.21
C PHE A 230 2.12 -27.22 0.19
N PRO A 231 2.08 -27.65 1.46
CA PRO A 231 1.23 -28.76 1.90
C PRO A 231 -0.25 -28.46 1.73
N LYS A 232 -1.00 -29.38 1.12
CA LYS A 232 -2.46 -29.25 0.90
C LYS A 232 -3.25 -29.21 2.21
N ASN A 233 -2.74 -29.83 3.27
CA ASN A 233 -3.37 -29.88 4.60
C ASN A 233 -3.14 -28.63 5.46
N LEU A 234 -2.59 -27.56 4.88
CA LEU A 234 -2.37 -26.30 5.60
C LEU A 234 -3.70 -25.74 6.12
N LYS A 235 -3.83 -25.60 7.44
CA LYS A 235 -5.03 -25.05 8.08
C LYS A 235 -5.12 -23.54 7.96
N SER A 236 -3.99 -22.86 7.97
CA SER A 236 -3.88 -21.41 7.77
C SER A 236 -4.05 -21.05 6.29
N ASN A 237 -4.53 -19.84 6.03
CA ASN A 237 -4.52 -19.28 4.68
C ASN A 237 -3.20 -18.56 4.34
N PHE A 238 -2.24 -18.56 5.26
CA PHE A 238 -0.91 -17.97 5.09
C PHE A 238 0.15 -19.07 4.96
N ILE A 239 1.02 -18.91 3.98
CA ILE A 239 2.09 -19.88 3.70
C ILE A 239 3.19 -19.86 4.78
N GLU A 240 3.39 -18.73 5.47
CA GLU A 240 4.36 -18.64 6.58
C GLU A 240 4.11 -19.66 7.69
N ASP A 241 2.86 -20.13 7.83
CA ASP A 241 2.47 -21.12 8.83
C ASP A 241 2.66 -22.57 8.32
N ALA A 242 3.09 -22.74 7.06
CA ALA A 242 3.27 -24.07 6.47
C ALA A 242 4.42 -24.85 7.14
N SER A 243 4.32 -26.17 7.09
CA SER A 243 5.38 -27.06 7.56
C SER A 243 6.57 -27.09 6.61
N TYR A 244 6.33 -26.90 5.32
CA TYR A 244 7.35 -26.77 4.29
C TYR A 244 6.86 -25.95 3.11
N VAL A 245 7.78 -25.44 2.32
CA VAL A 245 7.56 -24.86 1.00
C VAL A 245 8.65 -25.32 0.06
N THR A 246 8.29 -25.54 -1.19
CA THR A 246 9.24 -25.91 -2.25
C THR A 246 9.05 -24.96 -3.42
N ARG A 247 10.16 -24.48 -3.96
CA ARG A 247 10.21 -23.66 -5.18
C ARG A 247 11.02 -24.41 -6.23
N ARG A 248 10.48 -24.53 -7.43
CA ARG A 248 11.15 -25.10 -8.60
C ARG A 248 11.46 -24.00 -9.58
N GLN A 249 12.72 -23.74 -9.82
CA GLN A 249 13.19 -22.80 -10.83
C GLN A 249 13.88 -23.56 -11.96
N ILE A 250 13.66 -23.16 -13.19
CA ILE A 250 14.40 -23.67 -14.34
C ILE A 250 15.49 -22.65 -14.65
N MET A 251 16.74 -23.04 -14.39
CA MET A 251 17.89 -22.16 -14.54
C MET A 251 18.79 -22.65 -15.67
N GLN A 252 19.38 -21.71 -16.40
CA GLN A 252 20.42 -22.04 -17.37
C GLN A 252 21.67 -22.58 -16.65
N PRO A 253 22.44 -23.51 -17.25
CA PRO A 253 23.69 -24.00 -16.63
C PRO A 253 24.65 -22.88 -16.21
N ASN A 254 24.75 -21.80 -16.97
CA ASN A 254 25.58 -20.66 -16.64
C ASN A 254 25.11 -19.92 -15.40
N GLU A 255 23.80 -19.75 -15.22
CA GLU A 255 23.21 -19.13 -14.02
C GLU A 255 23.50 -19.97 -12.76
N ILE A 256 23.45 -21.30 -12.89
CA ILE A 256 23.78 -22.22 -11.80
C ILE A 256 25.25 -22.10 -11.43
N LEU A 257 26.14 -22.00 -12.44
CA LEU A 257 27.57 -21.78 -12.21
C LEU A 257 27.84 -20.45 -11.52
N ASP A 258 27.19 -19.38 -11.94
CA ASP A 258 27.37 -18.04 -11.33
C ASP A 258 26.92 -18.02 -9.86
N LEU A 259 25.82 -18.72 -9.53
CA LEU A 259 25.27 -18.73 -8.17
C LEU A 259 25.99 -19.70 -7.23
N PHE A 260 26.43 -20.86 -7.73
CA PHE A 260 26.85 -21.98 -6.87
C PHE A 260 28.23 -22.54 -7.16
N LYS A 261 29.05 -21.95 -8.07
CA LYS A 261 30.32 -22.46 -8.52
C LYS A 261 31.23 -22.99 -7.41
N ASP A 262 31.35 -22.21 -6.32
CA ASP A 262 32.25 -22.53 -5.21
C ASP A 262 31.75 -23.72 -4.35
N LYS A 263 30.52 -24.16 -4.56
CA LYS A 263 29.82 -25.18 -3.77
C LYS A 263 29.53 -26.44 -4.59
N LEU A 264 29.77 -26.40 -5.89
CA LEU A 264 29.53 -27.52 -6.80
C LEU A 264 30.66 -28.54 -6.72
N SER A 265 30.31 -29.83 -6.81
CA SER A 265 31.29 -30.92 -6.97
C SER A 265 31.81 -30.94 -8.39
N ASP A 266 33.05 -31.46 -8.57
CA ASP A 266 33.68 -31.62 -9.89
C ASP A 266 32.82 -32.44 -10.86
N ASP A 267 32.14 -33.50 -10.36
CA ASP A 267 31.23 -34.32 -11.15
C ASP A 267 30.01 -33.48 -11.66
N THR A 268 29.46 -32.61 -10.81
CA THR A 268 28.33 -31.74 -11.17
C THR A 268 28.77 -30.65 -12.13
N LEU A 269 29.96 -30.08 -11.94
CA LEU A 269 30.55 -29.10 -12.87
C LEU A 269 30.73 -29.70 -14.27
N THR A 270 31.33 -30.90 -14.34
CA THR A 270 31.52 -31.63 -15.63
C THR A 270 30.17 -31.90 -16.30
N TRP A 271 29.18 -32.32 -15.51
CA TRP A 271 27.84 -32.58 -16.01
C TRP A 271 27.16 -31.29 -16.53
N LEU A 272 27.29 -30.17 -15.83
CA LEU A 272 26.76 -28.87 -16.28
C LEU A 272 27.43 -28.37 -17.55
N ASP A 273 28.76 -28.57 -17.67
CA ASP A 273 29.53 -28.24 -18.90
C ASP A 273 29.07 -29.08 -20.08
N GLU A 274 28.86 -30.37 -19.88
CA GLU A 274 28.28 -31.26 -20.91
C GLU A 274 26.91 -30.78 -21.35
N GLN A 275 26.11 -30.28 -20.42
CA GLN A 275 24.77 -29.76 -20.68
C GLN A 275 24.81 -28.45 -21.47
N SER A 276 25.73 -27.55 -21.17
CA SER A 276 25.89 -26.30 -21.87
C SER A 276 26.41 -26.47 -23.30
N ASN A 277 27.18 -27.53 -23.57
CA ASN A 277 27.79 -27.81 -24.85
C ASN A 277 26.96 -28.72 -25.77
N THR A 278 25.95 -29.41 -25.26
CA THR A 278 25.01 -30.14 -26.09
C THR A 278 24.07 -29.11 -26.77
N GLU A 279 24.27 -28.93 -28.10
CA GLU A 279 23.19 -28.34 -28.92
C GLU A 279 21.93 -29.13 -28.55
N PHE A 280 20.91 -28.43 -28.05
CA PHE A 280 19.63 -29.03 -27.66
C PHE A 280 19.01 -29.78 -28.84
N SER A 281 19.58 -30.93 -29.17
CA SER A 281 19.02 -31.82 -30.17
C SER A 281 17.85 -32.57 -29.54
N ASN A 282 16.72 -32.44 -30.17
CA ASN A 282 15.38 -32.94 -29.84
C ASN A 282 15.27 -34.47 -29.54
N THR A 283 16.34 -35.22 -29.31
CA THR A 283 16.30 -36.68 -29.33
C THR A 283 16.55 -37.35 -28.00
N ASN A 284 17.06 -36.67 -26.98
CA ASN A 284 17.25 -37.30 -25.64
C ASN A 284 16.85 -36.33 -24.54
N ALA A 285 15.60 -35.97 -24.52
CA ALA A 285 15.04 -35.09 -23.50
C ALA A 285 14.90 -35.81 -22.16
N SER A 286 15.99 -35.93 -21.47
CA SER A 286 15.99 -36.01 -20.00
C SER A 286 15.72 -34.64 -19.36
N TYR A 287 15.77 -33.60 -20.18
CA TYR A 287 15.33 -32.26 -19.73
C TYR A 287 13.84 -32.29 -19.70
N THR A 288 13.36 -32.25 -18.56
CA THR A 288 11.96 -32.13 -18.27
C THR A 288 11.47 -30.92 -19.08
N ARG A 289 10.95 -31.18 -20.27
CA ARG A 289 9.90 -30.36 -20.82
C ARG A 289 8.84 -30.36 -19.74
N VAL A 290 8.95 -29.42 -18.83
CA VAL A 290 8.04 -29.31 -17.71
C VAL A 290 6.68 -29.05 -18.33
N ASN A 291 5.90 -30.16 -18.45
CA ASN A 291 4.51 -30.18 -18.84
C ASN A 291 4.17 -29.49 -20.18
N THR A 292 4.67 -30.05 -21.27
CA THR A 292 3.95 -29.91 -22.53
C THR A 292 2.73 -30.81 -22.47
N TYR A 293 1.56 -30.21 -22.25
CA TYR A 293 0.30 -30.91 -22.54
C TYR A 293 0.28 -31.30 -24.00
N TRP A 294 0.01 -32.56 -24.24
CA TRP A 294 -0.12 -33.13 -25.57
C TRP A 294 -1.34 -32.55 -26.26
N VAL A 295 -1.16 -31.52 -27.05
CA VAL A 295 -2.13 -31.11 -28.02
C VAL A 295 -1.77 -31.78 -29.34
N SER A 296 -2.74 -32.38 -29.97
CA SER A 296 -2.57 -33.22 -31.14
C SER A 296 -2.10 -32.50 -32.41
N ASP A 297 -1.93 -31.18 -32.40
CA ASP A 297 -1.43 -30.38 -33.53
C ASP A 297 -0.02 -29.87 -33.27
N LYS A 298 0.91 -30.29 -34.08
CA LYS A 298 2.34 -30.01 -33.98
C LYS A 298 2.75 -28.53 -33.99
N ASP A 299 1.86 -27.64 -34.38
CA ASP A 299 2.15 -26.21 -34.55
C ASP A 299 1.82 -25.37 -33.32
N ASP A 300 1.11 -25.93 -32.33
CA ASP A 300 0.67 -25.18 -31.12
C ASP A 300 1.45 -25.53 -29.84
N TYR A 301 2.53 -26.28 -29.92
CA TYR A 301 3.35 -26.73 -28.79
C TYR A 301 3.83 -25.62 -27.85
N ARG A 302 4.06 -24.44 -28.37
CA ARG A 302 4.68 -23.34 -27.65
C ARG A 302 3.74 -22.56 -26.75
N ARG A 303 2.42 -22.70 -26.97
CA ARG A 303 1.40 -21.88 -26.30
C ARG A 303 0.89 -22.44 -24.97
N TYR A 304 1.15 -23.72 -24.71
CA TYR A 304 0.56 -24.45 -23.58
C TYR A 304 1.54 -24.75 -22.44
N SER A 305 2.77 -24.26 -22.50
CA SER A 305 3.74 -24.44 -21.42
C SER A 305 3.69 -23.24 -20.45
N LEU A 306 3.62 -23.51 -19.15
CA LEU A 306 3.77 -22.48 -18.10
C LEU A 306 5.13 -21.80 -18.15
N TYR A 307 6.15 -22.54 -18.62
CA TYR A 307 7.52 -22.06 -18.76
C TYR A 307 7.87 -21.77 -20.23
N ARG A 308 7.05 -21.09 -20.95
CA ARG A 308 7.23 -20.77 -22.37
C ARG A 308 8.71 -20.70 -22.77
N GLU A 309 9.22 -21.78 -23.40
CA GLU A 309 10.59 -21.87 -23.92
C GLU A 309 11.72 -21.89 -22.88
N ALA A 310 11.46 -22.10 -21.59
CA ALA A 310 12.52 -22.23 -20.61
C ALA A 310 13.21 -23.58 -20.77
N GLU A 311 14.33 -23.56 -21.47
CA GLU A 311 15.27 -24.68 -21.55
C GLU A 311 16.27 -24.49 -20.42
N GLY A 312 16.43 -25.49 -19.56
CA GLY A 312 17.33 -25.38 -18.41
C GLY A 312 17.22 -26.54 -17.46
N VAL A 313 17.98 -26.45 -16.41
CA VAL A 313 18.05 -27.48 -15.34
C VAL A 313 17.08 -27.09 -14.21
N PRO A 314 16.23 -28.00 -13.73
CA PRO A 314 15.38 -27.75 -12.59
C PRO A 314 16.20 -27.67 -11.29
N VAL A 315 16.14 -26.52 -10.65
CA VAL A 315 16.73 -26.26 -9.34
C VAL A 315 15.61 -26.11 -8.34
N TYR A 316 15.66 -26.90 -7.27
CA TYR A 316 14.67 -26.87 -6.22
C TYR A 316 15.21 -26.18 -4.98
N HIS A 317 14.49 -25.20 -4.48
CA HIS A 317 14.72 -24.59 -3.17
C HIS A 317 13.63 -25.06 -2.21
N CYS A 318 14.03 -25.70 -1.11
CA CYS A 318 13.12 -26.20 -0.09
C CYS A 318 13.40 -25.54 1.24
N GLN A 319 12.34 -25.05 1.90
CA GLN A 319 12.40 -24.62 3.30
C GLN A 319 11.38 -25.44 4.10
N PHE A 320 11.79 -25.97 5.25
CA PHE A 320 10.92 -26.78 6.08
C PHE A 320 11.21 -26.61 7.57
N ARG A 321 10.15 -26.84 8.38
CA ARG A 321 10.24 -26.79 9.85
C ARG A 321 10.80 -28.09 10.39
N SER A 322 11.79 -27.96 11.25
CA SER A 322 12.43 -29.07 11.96
C SER A 322 12.56 -28.71 13.45
N TRP A 323 13.20 -29.59 14.21
CA TRP A 323 13.42 -29.40 15.63
C TRP A 323 14.92 -29.41 15.95
N GLU A 324 15.35 -28.53 16.83
CA GLU A 324 16.70 -28.49 17.38
C GLU A 324 16.65 -28.64 18.88
N LYS A 325 17.63 -29.35 19.42
CA LYS A 325 17.79 -29.49 20.87
C LYS A 325 18.75 -28.44 21.37
N ILE A 326 18.24 -27.50 22.19
CA ILE A 326 19.03 -26.46 22.84
C ILE A 326 19.02 -26.67 24.36
N GLY A 327 20.09 -26.27 25.02
CA GLY A 327 20.17 -26.25 26.48
C GLY A 327 20.04 -24.83 27.01
N ILE A 328 19.19 -24.64 28.01
CA ILE A 328 19.16 -23.42 28.80
C ILE A 328 20.06 -23.68 30.01
N LEU A 329 21.28 -23.12 29.97
CA LEU A 329 22.26 -23.21 31.02
C LEU A 329 21.98 -22.14 32.05
N ILE A 330 21.79 -22.54 33.31
CA ILE A 330 21.76 -21.63 34.46
C ILE A 330 23.17 -21.64 35.09
N TYR A 331 23.80 -20.49 35.15
CA TYR A 331 25.14 -20.33 35.69
C TYR A 331 25.23 -19.14 36.64
N LEU A 332 26.17 -19.19 37.57
CA LEU A 332 26.41 -18.13 38.52
C LEU A 332 27.44 -17.14 37.99
N HIS A 333 26.97 -15.96 37.58
CA HIS A 333 27.87 -14.89 37.16
C HIS A 333 28.45 -14.16 38.39
N PRO A 334 29.76 -13.85 38.43
CA PRO A 334 30.42 -13.26 39.60
C PRO A 334 29.86 -11.92 40.08
N ILE A 335 29.24 -11.15 39.18
CA ILE A 335 28.72 -9.79 39.46
C ILE A 335 27.19 -9.77 39.50
N TYR A 336 26.53 -10.49 38.58
CA TYR A 336 25.09 -10.38 38.37
C TYR A 336 24.26 -11.50 39.01
N GLY A 337 24.90 -12.49 39.64
CA GLY A 337 24.22 -13.62 40.25
C GLY A 337 23.84 -14.72 39.26
N GLU A 338 22.68 -15.36 39.45
CA GLU A 338 22.21 -16.41 38.56
C GLU A 338 21.77 -15.82 37.20
N MET A 339 22.34 -16.32 36.14
CA MET A 339 22.02 -15.92 34.77
C MET A 339 21.71 -17.15 33.89
N GLU A 340 20.93 -16.91 32.86
CA GLU A 340 20.59 -17.94 31.85
C GLU A 340 21.33 -17.68 30.53
N MET A 341 21.81 -18.75 29.89
CA MET A 341 22.46 -18.69 28.59
C MET A 341 22.03 -19.88 27.73
N GLU A 342 21.82 -19.66 26.45
CA GLU A 342 21.57 -20.75 25.49
C GLU A 342 22.89 -21.45 25.14
N VAL A 343 22.87 -22.79 25.15
CA VAL A 343 24.00 -23.64 24.78
C VAL A 343 23.58 -24.73 23.82
N ASP A 344 24.53 -25.18 22.97
CA ASP A 344 24.32 -26.22 21.99
C ASP A 344 24.14 -27.60 22.64
N ASP A 345 23.60 -28.56 21.88
CA ASP A 345 23.35 -29.93 22.28
C ASP A 345 24.62 -30.73 22.67
N THR A 346 25.80 -30.22 22.30
CA THR A 346 27.12 -30.79 22.63
C THR A 346 27.69 -30.28 23.95
N TYR A 347 27.10 -29.26 24.56
CA TYR A 347 27.63 -28.67 25.78
C TYR A 347 27.57 -29.60 26.98
N LYS A 348 28.65 -29.67 27.74
CA LYS A 348 28.74 -30.45 28.95
C LYS A 348 28.91 -29.52 30.16
N LEU A 349 28.11 -29.75 31.20
CA LEU A 349 28.08 -28.99 32.43
C LEU A 349 29.47 -28.97 33.06
N ASN A 350 30.01 -27.73 33.25
CA ASN A 350 31.33 -27.54 33.89
C ASN A 350 31.17 -26.71 35.16
N LYS A 351 31.21 -27.36 36.29
CA LYS A 351 31.06 -26.73 37.60
C LYS A 351 32.17 -25.73 37.93
N GLU A 352 33.34 -25.82 37.29
CA GLU A 352 34.47 -24.88 37.52
C GLU A 352 34.16 -23.49 36.94
N PHE A 353 33.31 -23.39 35.95
CA PHE A 353 32.85 -22.09 35.39
C PHE A 353 31.59 -21.55 36.08
N GLY A 354 31.10 -22.21 37.12
CA GLY A 354 29.92 -21.75 37.85
C GLY A 354 28.60 -22.28 37.29
N ASP A 355 28.62 -23.31 36.46
CA ASP A 355 27.41 -23.91 35.90
C ASP A 355 26.61 -24.62 37.00
N ILE A 356 25.32 -24.32 37.08
CA ILE A 356 24.40 -24.88 38.07
C ILE A 356 23.64 -26.05 37.47
N SER A 357 22.92 -25.78 36.37
CA SER A 357 22.08 -26.81 35.71
C SER A 357 21.84 -26.49 34.24
N ILE A 358 21.50 -27.51 33.43
CA ILE A 358 21.10 -27.36 32.03
C ILE A 358 19.69 -27.94 31.88
N ASN A 359 18.78 -27.11 31.36
CA ASN A 359 17.44 -27.56 31.00
C ASN A 359 17.38 -27.75 29.48
N TRP A 360 17.21 -29.00 29.01
CA TRP A 360 17.16 -29.31 27.60
C TRP A 360 15.76 -29.15 27.03
N VAL A 361 15.64 -28.32 26.00
CA VAL A 361 14.37 -28.00 25.31
C VAL A 361 14.50 -28.28 23.82
N TRP A 362 13.40 -28.69 23.19
CA TRP A 362 13.30 -28.80 21.74
C TRP A 362 12.70 -27.51 21.18
N GLN A 363 13.47 -26.80 20.37
CA GLN A 363 13.06 -25.58 19.69
C GLN A 363 12.76 -25.85 18.22
N SER A 364 11.73 -25.18 17.68
CA SER A 364 11.46 -25.22 16.24
C SER A 364 12.54 -24.44 15.48
N VAL A 365 13.04 -24.99 14.40
CA VAL A 365 14.03 -24.38 13.51
C VAL A 365 13.60 -24.55 12.06
N ILE A 366 13.90 -23.56 11.21
CA ILE A 366 13.69 -23.67 9.78
C ILE A 366 15.01 -24.09 9.13
N ILE A 367 14.93 -25.10 8.28
CA ILE A 367 16.03 -25.59 7.47
C ILE A 367 15.77 -25.22 6.03
N GLU A 368 16.77 -24.69 5.36
CA GLU A 368 16.77 -24.46 3.91
C GLU A 368 17.72 -25.45 3.22
N GLY A 369 17.44 -25.76 1.98
CA GLY A 369 18.31 -26.57 1.15
C GLY A 369 17.99 -26.41 -0.32
N TRP A 370 19.02 -26.46 -1.13
CA TRP A 370 18.92 -26.44 -2.58
C TRP A 370 19.24 -27.82 -3.16
N ARG A 371 18.51 -28.23 -4.20
CA ARG A 371 18.77 -29.45 -4.94
C ARG A 371 18.82 -29.13 -6.44
N ILE A 372 19.95 -29.46 -7.07
CA ILE A 372 20.09 -29.34 -8.52
C ILE A 372 19.70 -30.67 -9.11
N GLU A 373 18.58 -30.74 -9.80
CA GLU A 373 18.00 -31.99 -10.30
C GLU A 373 18.07 -33.09 -9.23
N ASP A 374 18.57 -34.29 -9.57
CA ASP A 374 18.88 -35.38 -8.63
C ASP A 374 20.40 -35.54 -8.39
N LYS A 375 21.21 -34.54 -8.77
CA LYS A 375 22.67 -34.63 -8.75
C LYS A 375 23.30 -34.19 -7.45
N GLN A 376 22.93 -32.99 -6.97
CA GLN A 376 23.62 -32.41 -5.84
C GLN A 376 22.69 -31.62 -4.93
N TYR A 377 22.98 -31.70 -3.61
CA TYR A 377 22.40 -30.85 -2.59
C TYR A 377 23.39 -29.74 -2.24
N ILE A 378 22.89 -28.53 -2.10
CA ILE A 378 23.68 -27.34 -1.77
C ILE A 378 23.04 -26.65 -0.58
N ASP A 379 23.88 -26.16 0.34
CA ASP A 379 23.48 -25.33 1.48
C ASP A 379 22.30 -25.90 2.28
N VAL A 380 22.30 -27.20 2.55
CA VAL A 380 21.32 -27.81 3.44
C VAL A 380 21.70 -27.47 4.88
N ARG A 381 21.15 -26.37 5.39
CA ARG A 381 21.54 -25.76 6.66
C ARG A 381 20.35 -25.10 7.36
N LYS A 382 20.58 -24.64 8.58
CA LYS A 382 19.62 -23.75 9.25
C LYS A 382 19.49 -22.44 8.46
N LEU A 383 18.28 -21.91 8.39
CA LEU A 383 18.03 -20.66 7.71
C LEU A 383 18.92 -19.55 8.32
N PRO A 384 19.79 -18.88 7.54
CA PRO A 384 20.78 -17.94 8.08
C PRO A 384 20.14 -16.67 8.63
N TYR A 385 19.03 -16.24 8.04
CA TYR A 385 18.31 -15.03 8.43
C TYR A 385 16.98 -15.42 9.05
N ASN A 386 17.04 -15.83 10.32
CA ASN A 386 15.88 -16.28 11.04
C ASN A 386 15.05 -15.11 11.54
N ARG A 387 13.77 -15.11 11.17
CA ARG A 387 12.78 -14.15 11.66
C ARG A 387 12.02 -14.80 12.82
N ALA A 388 12.37 -14.43 14.03
CA ALA A 388 11.65 -14.83 15.22
C ALA A 388 11.20 -13.59 15.98
N GLU A 389 10.11 -13.70 16.75
CA GLU A 389 9.75 -12.67 17.71
C GLU A 389 10.74 -12.68 18.87
N LEU A 390 11.13 -11.50 19.37
CA LEU A 390 12.06 -11.36 20.50
C LEU A 390 11.58 -12.13 21.75
N ASN A 391 10.26 -12.21 21.94
CA ASN A 391 9.67 -12.90 23.08
C ASN A 391 9.47 -14.41 22.86
N ASN A 392 9.60 -14.90 21.63
CA ASN A 392 9.39 -16.32 21.28
C ASN A 392 10.31 -16.76 20.17
N SER A 393 11.51 -17.19 20.51
CA SER A 393 12.53 -17.67 19.56
C SER A 393 12.12 -18.94 18.80
N SER A 394 11.11 -19.68 19.28
CA SER A 394 10.58 -20.87 18.62
C SER A 394 9.58 -20.54 17.51
N GLU A 395 9.03 -19.34 17.43
CA GLU A 395 8.10 -18.92 16.39
C GLU A 395 8.82 -18.33 15.19
N GLN A 396 9.56 -19.18 14.49
CA GLN A 396 10.30 -18.80 13.31
C GLN A 396 9.40 -18.75 12.07
N LYS A 397 9.66 -17.78 11.17
CA LYS A 397 8.90 -17.55 9.94
C LYS A 397 9.71 -17.96 8.72
N LEU A 398 9.05 -18.59 7.73
CA LEU A 398 9.65 -18.89 6.44
C LEU A 398 10.06 -17.61 5.70
N SER A 399 11.07 -17.68 4.84
CA SER A 399 11.44 -16.57 3.94
C SER A 399 10.38 -16.33 2.87
N TYR A 400 9.56 -17.32 2.58
CA TYR A 400 8.42 -17.25 1.70
C TYR A 400 7.19 -16.80 2.47
N ASN A 401 6.49 -15.80 1.96
CA ASN A 401 5.15 -15.45 2.36
C ASN A 401 4.17 -15.77 1.23
N GLY A 402 2.91 -15.93 1.56
CA GLY A 402 1.88 -16.16 0.56
C GLY A 402 0.49 -16.18 1.17
N ARG A 403 -0.47 -15.87 0.33
CA ARG A 403 -1.88 -15.93 0.68
C ARG A 403 -2.63 -16.83 -0.27
N VAL A 404 -3.56 -17.64 0.28
CA VAL A 404 -4.38 -18.57 -0.49
C VAL A 404 -5.85 -18.28 -0.23
N LEU A 405 -6.65 -18.25 -1.30
CA LEU A 405 -8.11 -18.21 -1.23
C LEU A 405 -8.66 -19.64 -1.20
N ARG A 406 -9.46 -19.95 -0.20
CA ARG A 406 -10.07 -21.27 -0.07
C ARG A 406 -11.59 -21.16 0.04
N THR A 407 -12.25 -22.17 -0.52
CA THR A 407 -13.66 -22.46 -0.28
C THR A 407 -13.86 -23.05 1.13
N THR A 408 -15.11 -23.23 1.53
CA THR A 408 -15.47 -23.88 2.81
C THR A 408 -14.94 -25.31 2.93
N ASP A 409 -14.78 -26.01 1.82
CA ASP A 409 -14.23 -27.39 1.73
C ASP A 409 -12.70 -27.43 1.75
N GLY A 410 -12.04 -26.24 1.76
CA GLY A 410 -10.59 -26.13 1.79
C GLY A 410 -9.90 -26.16 0.42
N GLU A 411 -10.64 -26.27 -0.68
CA GLU A 411 -10.09 -26.19 -2.04
C GLU A 411 -9.69 -24.76 -2.39
N ILE A 412 -8.66 -24.63 -3.26
CA ILE A 412 -8.21 -23.34 -3.77
C ILE A 412 -9.20 -22.86 -4.82
N THR A 413 -9.66 -21.63 -4.68
CA THR A 413 -10.57 -20.97 -5.61
C THR A 413 -9.99 -19.66 -6.10
N SER A 414 -10.47 -19.17 -7.23
CA SER A 414 -10.08 -17.87 -7.79
C SER A 414 -11.25 -17.24 -8.52
N LEU A 415 -11.15 -15.95 -8.78
CA LEU A 415 -12.15 -15.25 -9.59
C LEU A 415 -12.26 -15.87 -10.99
N VAL A 416 -11.13 -16.24 -11.60
CA VAL A 416 -11.09 -16.91 -12.90
C VAL A 416 -11.73 -18.29 -12.83
N LYS A 417 -11.43 -19.10 -11.79
CA LYS A 417 -12.00 -20.45 -11.62
C LYS A 417 -13.54 -20.43 -11.60
N VAL A 418 -14.12 -19.45 -10.92
CA VAL A 418 -15.59 -19.24 -10.91
C VAL A 418 -16.09 -18.86 -12.29
N GLY A 419 -15.33 -18.11 -13.08
CA GLY A 419 -15.72 -17.63 -14.40
C GLY A 419 -15.64 -18.69 -15.53
N ILE A 420 -14.88 -19.77 -15.35
CA ILE A 420 -14.61 -20.75 -16.42
C ILE A 420 -15.90 -21.32 -17.04
N ASN A 421 -16.84 -21.74 -16.21
CA ASN A 421 -18.08 -22.35 -16.72
C ASN A 421 -18.92 -21.36 -17.52
N TYR A 422 -18.96 -20.09 -17.11
CA TYR A 422 -19.64 -19.02 -17.85
C TYR A 422 -18.93 -18.73 -19.17
N GLN A 423 -17.59 -18.72 -19.17
CA GLN A 423 -16.78 -18.51 -20.37
C GLN A 423 -16.99 -19.62 -21.38
N ILE A 424 -17.03 -20.88 -20.95
CA ILE A 424 -17.29 -22.03 -21.82
C ILE A 424 -18.68 -21.90 -22.48
N LEU A 425 -19.72 -21.65 -21.69
CA LEU A 425 -21.08 -21.47 -22.19
C LEU A 425 -21.16 -20.26 -23.16
N TYR A 426 -20.51 -19.17 -22.83
CA TYR A 426 -20.47 -17.97 -23.67
C TYR A 426 -19.85 -18.27 -25.05
N ASN A 427 -18.75 -18.97 -25.10
CA ASN A 427 -18.11 -19.38 -26.34
C ASN A 427 -18.99 -20.34 -27.16
N ILE A 428 -19.69 -21.28 -26.48
CA ILE A 428 -20.64 -22.18 -27.15
C ILE A 428 -21.78 -21.41 -27.82
N VAL A 429 -22.36 -20.42 -27.14
CA VAL A 429 -23.43 -19.60 -27.71
C VAL A 429 -22.92 -18.78 -28.88
N HIS A 430 -21.70 -18.23 -28.82
CA HIS A 430 -21.06 -17.56 -29.95
C HIS A 430 -20.84 -18.49 -31.13
N TYR A 431 -20.35 -19.69 -30.90
CA TYR A 431 -20.20 -20.71 -31.92
C TYR A 431 -21.54 -21.06 -32.59
N GLN A 432 -22.58 -21.24 -31.77
CA GLN A 432 -23.95 -21.48 -32.26
C GLN A 432 -24.51 -20.30 -33.06
N MET A 433 -24.23 -19.07 -32.61
CA MET A 433 -24.62 -17.86 -33.32
C MET A 433 -23.92 -17.74 -34.67
N GLU A 434 -22.58 -17.94 -34.74
CA GLU A 434 -21.84 -17.95 -36.00
C GLU A 434 -22.38 -19.02 -36.98
N LYS A 435 -22.63 -20.22 -36.47
CA LYS A 435 -23.23 -21.30 -37.22
C LYS A 435 -24.64 -20.95 -37.77
N THR A 436 -25.42 -20.23 -36.97
CA THR A 436 -26.77 -19.78 -37.34
C THR A 436 -26.72 -18.66 -38.37
N ILE A 437 -25.81 -17.68 -38.19
CA ILE A 437 -25.58 -16.59 -39.13
C ILE A 437 -25.19 -17.15 -40.50
N ASN A 438 -24.26 -18.12 -40.54
CA ASN A 438 -23.81 -18.76 -41.76
C ASN A 438 -24.93 -19.58 -42.48
N LYS A 439 -25.91 -20.05 -41.69
CA LYS A 439 -27.09 -20.77 -42.22
C LYS A 439 -28.29 -19.87 -42.48
N ASN A 440 -28.23 -18.61 -42.09
CA ASN A 440 -29.35 -17.68 -42.24
C ASN A 440 -29.46 -17.22 -43.69
N GLN A 441 -30.05 -18.08 -44.49
CA GLN A 441 -30.53 -17.71 -45.80
C GLN A 441 -31.96 -17.20 -45.62
N SER A 442 -32.17 -15.93 -45.90
CA SER A 442 -33.43 -15.23 -45.58
C SER A 442 -34.66 -15.92 -46.19
N LYS A 443 -34.56 -16.48 -47.40
CA LYS A 443 -35.62 -17.19 -48.07
C LYS A 443 -35.06 -18.28 -49.00
N ILE A 444 -35.63 -19.45 -48.95
CA ILE A 444 -35.38 -20.47 -49.97
C ILE A 444 -36.59 -20.52 -50.86
N THR A 445 -36.37 -20.25 -52.13
CA THR A 445 -37.38 -20.43 -53.15
C THR A 445 -37.34 -21.88 -53.60
N VAL A 446 -38.41 -22.62 -53.30
CA VAL A 446 -38.61 -23.96 -53.87
C VAL A 446 -39.41 -23.78 -55.13
N MET A 447 -38.80 -24.10 -56.26
CA MET A 447 -39.46 -24.00 -57.56
C MET A 447 -39.38 -25.31 -58.30
N PRO A 448 -40.43 -25.65 -59.04
CA PRO A 448 -40.35 -26.76 -59.93
C PRO A 448 -39.38 -26.51 -61.09
N GLN A 449 -38.63 -27.54 -61.49
CA GLN A 449 -37.65 -27.47 -62.59
C GLN A 449 -38.23 -26.96 -63.93
N GLY A 450 -39.53 -27.09 -64.13
CA GLY A 450 -40.26 -26.60 -65.29
C GLY A 450 -40.38 -25.07 -65.41
N LEU A 451 -40.01 -24.30 -64.32
CA LEU A 451 -39.98 -22.83 -64.37
C LEU A 451 -38.73 -22.29 -65.05
N ILE A 452 -37.68 -23.11 -65.17
CA ILE A 452 -36.45 -22.67 -65.84
C ILE A 452 -36.69 -22.61 -67.36
N PRO A 453 -36.56 -21.44 -68.02
CA PRO A 453 -36.86 -21.29 -69.45
C PRO A 453 -35.80 -22.04 -70.24
N LYS A 454 -36.16 -23.25 -70.70
CA LYS A 454 -35.31 -24.09 -71.55
C LYS A 454 -35.44 -23.84 -73.06
N GLY A 455 -36.47 -23.09 -73.47
CA GLY A 455 -36.76 -22.81 -74.84
C GLY A 455 -36.24 -21.48 -75.38
N ILE A 456 -35.75 -20.60 -74.61
CA ILE A 456 -35.26 -19.28 -74.94
C ILE A 456 -33.77 -19.37 -75.27
N ASN A 457 -33.35 -18.96 -76.45
CA ASN A 457 -31.95 -19.00 -76.88
C ASN A 457 -31.02 -18.27 -75.92
N GLY A 458 -30.12 -19.04 -75.27
CA GLY A 458 -29.09 -18.49 -74.41
C GLY A 458 -29.43 -18.46 -72.90
N TRP A 459 -30.59 -19.00 -72.51
CA TRP A 459 -30.94 -19.20 -71.10
C TRP A 459 -30.60 -20.63 -70.68
N ASP A 460 -29.83 -20.71 -69.62
CA ASP A 460 -29.50 -21.94 -68.92
C ASP A 460 -29.73 -21.79 -67.39
N GLU A 461 -29.53 -22.86 -66.66
CA GLU A 461 -29.72 -22.87 -65.20
C GLU A 461 -28.83 -21.86 -64.52
N GLU A 462 -27.60 -21.65 -64.97
CA GLU A 462 -26.65 -20.70 -64.38
C GLU A 462 -27.09 -19.25 -64.57
N LYS A 463 -27.54 -18.86 -65.77
CA LYS A 463 -28.09 -17.53 -66.05
C LYS A 463 -29.37 -17.26 -65.27
N PHE A 464 -30.23 -18.24 -65.17
CA PHE A 464 -31.46 -18.14 -64.40
C PHE A 464 -31.16 -17.87 -62.94
N LEU A 465 -30.25 -18.63 -62.34
CA LEU A 465 -29.79 -18.44 -60.92
C LEU A 465 -29.10 -17.09 -60.80
N TYR A 466 -28.26 -16.68 -61.72
CA TYR A 466 -27.59 -15.40 -61.71
C TYR A 466 -28.57 -14.22 -61.70
N PHE A 467 -29.54 -14.17 -62.62
CA PHE A 467 -30.50 -13.06 -62.68
C PHE A 467 -31.44 -13.06 -61.48
N THR A 468 -31.80 -14.23 -60.94
CA THR A 468 -32.61 -14.34 -59.71
C THR A 468 -31.85 -13.88 -58.48
N HIS A 469 -30.56 -14.19 -58.39
CA HIS A 469 -29.76 -13.79 -57.25
C HIS A 469 -29.18 -12.36 -57.34
N ALA A 470 -28.74 -11.94 -58.52
CA ALA A 470 -28.05 -10.66 -58.66
C ALA A 470 -29.01 -9.48 -58.92
N HIS A 471 -30.17 -9.74 -59.55
CA HIS A 471 -31.09 -8.71 -59.95
C HIS A 471 -32.52 -8.88 -59.42
N ASP A 472 -32.75 -9.89 -58.55
CA ASP A 472 -34.09 -10.25 -58.05
C ASP A 472 -35.14 -10.44 -59.25
N LEU A 473 -34.67 -10.76 -60.39
CA LEU A 473 -35.47 -10.88 -61.63
C LEU A 473 -35.65 -12.34 -62.00
N MET A 474 -36.89 -12.82 -62.00
CA MET A 474 -37.26 -14.15 -62.38
C MET A 474 -37.89 -14.10 -63.75
N VAL A 475 -37.25 -14.68 -64.74
CA VAL A 475 -37.81 -14.77 -66.13
C VAL A 475 -38.50 -16.11 -66.26
N ILE A 476 -39.74 -16.10 -66.74
CA ILE A 476 -40.58 -17.27 -66.90
C ILE A 476 -40.95 -17.39 -68.36
N ASP A 477 -40.96 -18.61 -68.94
CA ASP A 477 -41.43 -18.90 -70.29
C ASP A 477 -42.94 -19.08 -70.27
N GLU A 478 -43.66 -18.07 -70.73
CA GLU A 478 -45.13 -18.08 -70.80
C GLU A 478 -45.68 -19.06 -71.87
N THR A 479 -44.85 -19.54 -72.81
CA THR A 479 -45.29 -20.41 -73.85
C THR A 479 -45.36 -21.88 -73.48
N SER A 480 -44.89 -22.25 -72.28
CA SER A 480 -44.92 -23.62 -71.79
C SER A 480 -46.26 -23.96 -71.15
N ASP A 481 -46.89 -25.03 -71.59
CA ASP A 481 -48.17 -25.56 -71.09
C ASP A 481 -48.11 -25.87 -69.57
N THR A 482 -46.89 -26.00 -69.00
CA THR A 482 -46.66 -26.31 -67.60
C THR A 482 -46.36 -25.08 -66.78
N ALA A 483 -46.21 -23.88 -67.38
CA ALA A 483 -45.80 -22.67 -66.68
C ALA A 483 -46.77 -22.25 -65.56
N ASN A 484 -48.06 -22.32 -65.82
CA ASN A 484 -49.08 -21.98 -64.81
C ASN A 484 -49.15 -22.98 -63.66
N LEU A 485 -48.92 -24.26 -63.86
CA LEU A 485 -48.82 -25.30 -62.83
C LEU A 485 -47.53 -25.18 -62.03
N ALA A 486 -46.45 -24.81 -62.71
CA ALA A 486 -45.16 -24.60 -62.06
C ALA A 486 -45.15 -23.35 -61.22
N LEU A 487 -45.86 -22.26 -61.63
CA LEU A 487 -46.03 -21.07 -60.77
C LEU A 487 -46.82 -21.36 -59.48
N GLN A 488 -47.87 -22.23 -59.58
CA GLN A 488 -48.61 -22.69 -58.42
C GLN A 488 -47.75 -23.55 -57.41
N GLY A 489 -46.72 -24.20 -57.94
CA GLY A 489 -45.75 -24.98 -57.17
C GLY A 489 -44.66 -24.17 -56.55
N LEU A 490 -44.56 -22.86 -56.80
CA LEU A 490 -43.55 -21.98 -56.22
C LEU A 490 -43.88 -21.74 -54.78
N LYS A 491 -43.01 -22.18 -53.88
CA LYS A 491 -43.14 -21.96 -52.45
C LYS A 491 -41.92 -21.23 -51.93
N ILE A 492 -42.16 -20.14 -51.25
CA ILE A 492 -41.12 -19.44 -50.54
C ILE A 492 -41.11 -19.98 -49.11
N LEU A 493 -40.03 -20.66 -48.75
CA LEU A 493 -39.82 -21.07 -47.37
C LEU A 493 -39.01 -19.99 -46.70
N ASP A 494 -39.64 -19.32 -45.75
CA ASP A 494 -38.94 -18.38 -44.90
C ASP A 494 -38.08 -19.16 -43.90
N LYS A 495 -36.77 -19.04 -44.04
CA LYS A 495 -35.75 -19.60 -43.14
C LYS A 495 -35.05 -18.53 -42.33
N SER A 496 -35.71 -17.38 -42.17
CA SER A 496 -35.16 -16.31 -41.34
C SER A 496 -34.98 -16.80 -39.90
N LEU A 497 -33.73 -16.80 -39.46
CA LEU A 497 -33.33 -17.18 -38.11
C LEU A 497 -33.05 -15.95 -37.22
N SER A 498 -33.51 -14.77 -37.66
CA SER A 498 -33.23 -13.49 -36.98
C SER A 498 -33.73 -13.48 -35.54
N ASN A 499 -34.89 -14.04 -35.26
CA ASN A 499 -35.41 -14.16 -33.90
C ASN A 499 -34.51 -15.06 -33.03
N TYR A 500 -34.07 -16.19 -33.58
CA TYR A 500 -33.17 -17.11 -32.85
C TYR A 500 -31.81 -16.48 -32.61
N ILE A 501 -31.27 -15.68 -33.53
CA ILE A 501 -30.03 -14.91 -33.32
C ILE A 501 -30.22 -13.91 -32.18
N ASN A 502 -31.34 -13.22 -32.09
CA ASN A 502 -31.67 -12.31 -31.00
C ASN A 502 -31.80 -13.04 -29.67
N GLU A 503 -32.39 -14.23 -29.66
CA GLU A 503 -32.45 -15.08 -28.45
C GLU A 503 -31.04 -15.47 -28.00
N LEU A 504 -30.16 -15.92 -28.88
CA LEU A 504 -28.78 -16.25 -28.56
C LEU A 504 -28.01 -15.03 -28.02
N TYR A 505 -28.22 -13.85 -28.58
CA TYR A 505 -27.63 -12.60 -28.08
C TYR A 505 -28.12 -12.25 -26.69
N ASN A 506 -29.41 -12.46 -26.38
CA ASN A 506 -29.96 -12.26 -25.06
C ASN A 506 -29.37 -13.25 -24.05
N ILE A 507 -29.21 -14.52 -24.43
CA ILE A 507 -28.56 -15.54 -23.60
C ILE A 507 -27.13 -15.16 -23.27
N MET A 508 -26.35 -14.66 -24.25
CA MET A 508 -24.98 -14.19 -24.00
C MET A 508 -24.92 -13.05 -23.00
N ASN A 509 -25.83 -12.07 -23.14
CA ASN A 509 -25.91 -10.96 -22.18
C ASN A 509 -26.31 -11.42 -20.77
N GLN A 510 -27.21 -12.40 -20.68
CA GLN A 510 -27.65 -12.99 -19.41
C GLN A 510 -26.47 -13.71 -18.74
N LEU A 511 -25.76 -14.60 -19.46
CA LEU A 511 -24.59 -15.32 -18.92
C LEU A 511 -23.51 -14.36 -18.40
N LYS A 512 -23.25 -13.30 -19.16
CA LYS A 512 -22.31 -12.25 -18.75
C LYS A 512 -22.78 -11.55 -17.48
N THR A 513 -24.06 -11.23 -17.37
CA THR A 513 -24.64 -10.54 -16.21
C THR A 513 -24.65 -11.44 -14.98
N GLU A 514 -25.05 -12.70 -15.09
CA GLU A 514 -25.04 -13.67 -14.01
C GLU A 514 -23.63 -13.87 -13.44
N TRP A 515 -22.62 -13.98 -14.32
CA TRP A 515 -21.25 -14.08 -13.86
C TRP A 515 -20.80 -12.80 -13.14
N TRP A 516 -21.13 -11.63 -13.68
CA TRP A 516 -20.81 -10.34 -13.04
C TRP A 516 -21.44 -10.22 -11.65
N GLU A 517 -22.70 -10.60 -11.50
CA GLU A 517 -23.39 -10.61 -10.19
C GLU A 517 -22.69 -11.51 -9.18
N ASN A 518 -22.23 -12.69 -9.59
CA ASN A 518 -21.51 -13.62 -8.72
C ASN A 518 -20.20 -13.07 -8.18
N ILE A 519 -19.51 -12.22 -8.94
CA ILE A 519 -18.23 -11.63 -8.56
C ILE A 519 -18.37 -10.20 -8.02
N GLY A 520 -19.58 -9.68 -7.86
CA GLY A 520 -19.80 -8.32 -7.41
C GLY A 520 -19.46 -7.24 -8.44
N MET A 521 -19.66 -7.54 -9.71
CA MET A 521 -19.55 -6.57 -10.79
C MET A 521 -20.93 -6.13 -11.27
N ASN A 522 -20.99 -4.93 -11.82
CA ASN A 522 -22.18 -4.42 -12.50
C ASN A 522 -21.79 -3.53 -13.69
N ARG A 523 -22.74 -3.18 -14.51
CA ARG A 523 -22.53 -2.34 -15.70
C ARG A 523 -21.96 -0.97 -15.35
N GLN A 524 -22.47 -0.37 -14.30
CA GLN A 524 -22.06 0.97 -13.84
C GLN A 524 -20.58 1.01 -13.47
N ARG A 525 -20.05 -0.08 -12.89
CA ARG A 525 -18.64 -0.21 -12.52
C ARG A 525 -17.71 -0.30 -13.75
N PHE A 526 -18.23 -0.82 -14.88
CA PHE A 526 -17.55 -0.78 -16.19
C PHE A 526 -17.70 0.57 -16.90
N GLY A 527 -18.39 1.55 -16.31
CA GLY A 527 -18.61 2.86 -16.91
C GLY A 527 -19.79 2.92 -17.90
N ASP A 528 -20.58 1.86 -18.03
CA ASP A 528 -21.81 1.85 -18.85
C ASP A 528 -22.97 2.49 -18.06
N ILE A 529 -23.00 3.81 -18.06
CA ILE A 529 -24.05 4.62 -17.39
C ILE A 529 -25.01 5.11 -18.45
N LYS A 530 -26.28 4.72 -18.34
CA LYS A 530 -27.32 5.23 -19.23
C LYS A 530 -27.72 6.64 -18.83
N ALA A 531 -28.05 7.49 -19.81
CA ALA A 531 -28.50 8.86 -19.55
C ALA A 531 -29.80 8.92 -18.69
N SER A 532 -30.57 7.82 -18.64
CA SER A 532 -31.75 7.66 -17.79
C SER A 532 -31.44 7.32 -16.34
N ASP A 533 -30.20 6.90 -16.02
CA ASP A 533 -29.82 6.49 -14.68
C ASP A 533 -29.53 7.74 -13.86
N GLY A 534 -30.24 7.93 -12.75
CA GLY A 534 -29.96 9.03 -11.84
C GLY A 534 -28.56 8.89 -11.23
N LYS A 535 -27.81 9.99 -11.14
CA LYS A 535 -26.43 10.00 -10.62
C LYS A 535 -26.30 9.27 -9.28
N GLY A 536 -27.21 9.53 -8.33
CA GLY A 536 -27.20 8.90 -7.02
C GLY A 536 -27.47 7.38 -7.06
N VAL A 537 -28.29 6.89 -8.00
CA VAL A 537 -28.57 5.44 -8.14
C VAL A 537 -27.35 4.73 -8.69
N SER A 538 -26.68 5.31 -9.67
CA SER A 538 -25.45 4.76 -10.26
C SER A 538 -24.33 4.70 -9.23
N GLU A 539 -24.13 5.76 -8.43
CA GLU A 539 -23.13 5.79 -7.35
C GLU A 539 -23.43 4.72 -6.30
N GLN A 540 -24.68 4.57 -5.86
CA GLN A 540 -25.07 3.53 -4.91
C GLN A 540 -24.88 2.12 -5.45
N ALA A 541 -25.14 1.90 -6.75
CA ALA A 541 -24.93 0.60 -7.39
C ALA A 541 -23.43 0.23 -7.43
N ILE A 542 -22.55 1.21 -7.72
CA ILE A 542 -21.09 1.00 -7.69
C ILE A 542 -20.63 0.67 -6.26
N VAL A 543 -21.07 1.44 -5.26
CA VAL A 543 -20.70 1.21 -3.85
C VAL A 543 -21.15 -0.17 -3.37
N ARG A 544 -22.39 -0.60 -3.68
CA ARG A 544 -22.89 -1.93 -3.30
C ARG A 544 -22.13 -3.06 -3.97
N SER A 545 -21.79 -2.92 -5.26
CA SER A 545 -21.00 -3.92 -5.97
C SER A 545 -19.56 -4.01 -5.43
N ALA A 546 -18.98 -2.88 -4.99
CA ALA A 546 -17.66 -2.83 -4.40
C ALA A 546 -17.55 -3.59 -3.06
N VAL A 547 -18.64 -3.78 -2.31
CA VAL A 547 -18.64 -4.50 -1.02
C VAL A 547 -18.15 -5.95 -1.17
N ILE A 548 -18.52 -6.63 -2.25
CA ILE A 548 -18.08 -8.02 -2.48
C ILE A 548 -16.57 -8.06 -2.75
N SER A 549 -16.06 -7.14 -3.56
CA SER A 549 -14.62 -7.05 -3.84
C SER A 549 -13.79 -6.57 -2.64
N GLU A 550 -14.40 -5.82 -1.71
CA GLU A 550 -13.73 -5.32 -0.51
C GLU A 550 -13.23 -6.45 0.41
N GLU A 551 -13.98 -7.55 0.53
CA GLU A 551 -13.49 -8.71 1.30
C GLU A 551 -12.24 -9.31 0.67
N LEU A 552 -12.18 -9.40 -0.66
CA LEU A 552 -11.03 -9.90 -1.39
C LEU A 552 -9.80 -9.01 -1.16
N ASN A 553 -10.00 -7.69 -1.26
CA ASN A 553 -8.96 -6.71 -1.03
C ASN A 553 -8.44 -6.77 0.41
N ARG A 554 -9.33 -6.85 1.42
CA ARG A 554 -8.94 -6.99 2.82
C ARG A 554 -8.11 -8.26 3.08
N LYS A 555 -8.42 -9.36 2.38
CA LYS A 555 -7.62 -10.58 2.47
C LYS A 555 -6.21 -10.36 1.91
N PHE A 556 -6.09 -9.60 0.83
CA PHE A 556 -4.80 -9.27 0.25
C PHE A 556 -4.02 -8.24 1.10
N GLU A 557 -4.68 -7.23 1.67
CA GLU A 557 -4.07 -6.27 2.61
C GLU A 557 -3.42 -6.97 3.81
N LYS A 558 -4.06 -8.02 4.34
CA LYS A 558 -3.46 -8.85 5.41
C LYS A 558 -2.22 -9.62 4.97
N PHE A 559 -2.09 -9.93 3.69
CA PHE A 559 -0.87 -10.47 3.11
C PHE A 559 0.22 -9.41 3.03
N GLU A 560 -0.09 -8.20 2.56
CA GLU A 560 0.84 -7.07 2.52
C GLU A 560 1.35 -6.70 3.92
N GLU A 561 0.48 -6.66 4.94
CA GLU A 561 0.87 -6.38 6.33
C GLU A 561 1.95 -7.36 6.83
N LYS A 562 1.75 -8.66 6.61
CA LYS A 562 2.73 -9.68 6.98
C LYS A 562 4.02 -9.58 6.17
N ASP A 563 3.91 -9.19 4.92
CA ASP A 563 5.05 -9.02 4.03
C ASP A 563 5.92 -7.84 4.45
N TYR A 564 5.31 -6.69 4.71
CA TYR A 564 6.02 -5.52 5.23
C TYR A 564 6.64 -5.76 6.62
N ALA A 565 5.92 -6.46 7.51
CA ALA A 565 6.50 -6.85 8.80
C ALA A 565 7.74 -7.72 8.61
N GLY A 566 7.70 -8.67 7.67
CA GLY A 566 8.85 -9.52 7.35
C GLY A 566 10.03 -8.76 6.74
N LEU A 567 9.78 -7.74 5.91
CA LEU A 567 10.82 -6.87 5.37
C LEU A 567 11.48 -6.03 6.47
N LEU A 568 10.69 -5.49 7.41
CA LEU A 568 11.23 -4.79 8.58
C LEU A 568 12.08 -5.71 9.46
N ASP A 569 11.65 -6.96 9.68
CA ASP A 569 12.44 -7.92 10.44
C ASP A 569 13.79 -8.23 9.78
N LEU A 570 13.83 -8.39 8.46
CA LEU A 570 15.07 -8.56 7.71
C LEU A 570 15.94 -7.30 7.74
N SER A 571 15.35 -6.11 7.72
CA SER A 571 16.09 -4.85 7.79
C SER A 571 16.87 -4.67 9.10
N LYS A 572 16.37 -5.23 10.21
CA LYS A 572 17.08 -5.25 11.50
C LYS A 572 18.43 -5.94 11.40
N ILE A 573 18.52 -6.99 10.58
CA ILE A 573 19.75 -7.75 10.36
C ILE A 573 20.62 -7.04 9.30
N ALA A 574 20.03 -6.68 8.17
CA ALA A 574 20.73 -6.05 7.04
C ALA A 574 21.38 -4.72 7.44
N TYR A 575 20.67 -3.89 8.21
CA TYR A 575 21.12 -2.54 8.52
C TYR A 575 21.76 -2.39 9.91
N ILE A 576 22.18 -3.47 10.54
CA ILE A 576 22.80 -3.45 11.88
C ILE A 576 24.07 -2.56 11.95
N LYS A 577 24.77 -2.40 10.83
CA LYS A 577 25.95 -1.54 10.69
C LYS A 577 25.61 -0.07 10.41
N GLY A 578 24.32 0.22 10.32
CA GLY A 578 23.80 1.50 9.87
C GLY A 578 23.61 1.57 8.35
N LYS A 579 22.70 2.44 7.90
CA LYS A 579 22.40 2.68 6.47
C LYS A 579 22.22 4.17 6.22
N LYS A 580 22.79 4.65 5.10
CA LYS A 580 22.57 6.01 4.60
C LYS A 580 22.10 5.91 3.16
N ALA A 581 20.90 6.38 2.90
CA ALA A 581 20.31 6.35 1.57
C ALA A 581 19.46 7.60 1.33
N LYS A 582 19.33 7.99 0.06
CA LYS A 582 18.41 9.03 -0.39
C LYS A 582 17.25 8.33 -1.11
N TYR A 583 16.04 8.69 -0.81
CA TYR A 583 14.86 8.11 -1.45
C TYR A 583 13.78 9.17 -1.66
N ILE A 584 12.79 8.85 -2.44
CA ILE A 584 11.59 9.68 -2.62
C ILE A 584 10.50 9.12 -1.72
N ASN A 585 9.99 9.95 -0.83
CA ASN A 585 8.92 9.56 0.07
C ASN A 585 7.58 9.47 -0.71
N SER A 586 6.58 8.83 -0.14
CA SER A 586 5.20 8.75 -0.67
C SER A 586 4.55 10.10 -1.01
N ASN A 587 5.14 11.21 -0.60
CA ASN A 587 4.71 12.58 -0.93
C ASN A 587 5.55 13.23 -2.04
N ASP A 588 6.22 12.45 -2.88
CA ASP A 588 7.12 12.92 -3.97
C ASP A 588 8.22 13.89 -3.50
N ARG A 589 8.59 13.82 -2.20
CA ARG A 589 9.67 14.65 -1.63
C ARG A 589 10.92 13.82 -1.42
N GLU A 590 12.07 14.42 -1.68
CA GLU A 590 13.35 13.85 -1.34
C GLU A 590 13.47 13.68 0.17
N ALA A 591 13.73 12.45 0.62
CA ALA A 591 13.98 12.10 2.00
C ALA A 591 15.34 11.39 2.14
N PHE A 592 15.91 11.44 3.33
CA PHE A 592 17.20 10.82 3.62
C PHE A 592 17.04 9.84 4.77
N LEU A 593 17.30 8.58 4.52
CA LEU A 593 17.48 7.61 5.58
C LEU A 593 18.88 7.79 6.18
N LYS A 594 18.96 8.11 7.46
CA LYS A 594 20.21 8.26 8.21
C LYS A 594 20.17 7.35 9.43
N LEU A 595 20.37 6.08 9.23
CA LEU A 595 20.44 5.11 10.30
C LEU A 595 21.90 5.03 10.80
N ASN A 596 22.15 5.54 11.99
CA ASN A 596 23.42 5.39 12.69
C ASN A 596 23.44 4.04 13.42
N THR A 597 24.63 3.56 13.82
CA THR A 597 24.78 2.28 14.53
C THR A 597 23.92 2.19 15.79
N ASP A 598 23.82 3.26 16.58
CA ASP A 598 22.98 3.29 17.77
C ASP A 598 21.49 3.14 17.46
N ASN A 599 21.01 3.85 16.43
CA ASN A 599 19.63 3.73 15.96
C ASN A 599 19.36 2.35 15.35
N ALA A 600 20.36 1.74 14.71
CA ALA A 600 20.26 0.39 14.17
C ALA A 600 20.11 -0.66 15.27
N ILE A 601 20.81 -0.51 16.39
CA ILE A 601 20.65 -1.38 17.57
C ILE A 601 19.23 -1.23 18.14
N TYR A 602 18.73 0.00 18.30
CA TYR A 602 17.35 0.23 18.75
C TYR A 602 16.32 -0.39 17.79
N LEU A 603 16.55 -0.31 16.47
CA LEU A 603 15.72 -0.96 15.47
C LEU A 603 15.72 -2.49 15.64
N ALA A 604 16.89 -3.09 15.90
CA ALA A 604 17.06 -4.54 16.08
C ALA A 604 16.31 -5.06 17.31
N GLU A 605 16.24 -4.27 18.39
CA GLU A 605 15.58 -4.64 19.64
C GLU A 605 14.06 -4.40 19.64
N THR A 606 13.49 -3.87 18.56
CA THR A 606 12.08 -3.49 18.51
C THR A 606 11.25 -4.52 17.78
N ASN A 607 10.10 -4.88 18.34
CA ASN A 607 9.06 -5.65 17.63
C ASN A 607 8.09 -4.70 16.93
N PHE A 608 8.07 -4.76 15.62
CA PHE A 608 7.16 -3.94 14.82
C PHE A 608 5.93 -4.72 14.40
N SER A 609 4.79 -4.07 14.44
CA SER A 609 3.58 -4.48 13.73
C SER A 609 3.29 -3.47 12.62
N VAL A 610 2.88 -3.96 11.46
CA VAL A 610 2.57 -3.13 10.30
C VAL A 610 1.09 -3.24 10.00
N PHE A 611 0.45 -2.10 9.79
CA PHE A 611 -0.96 -2.03 9.38
C PHE A 611 -1.06 -1.36 8.02
N VAL A 612 -1.78 -2.03 7.12
CA VAL A 612 -2.13 -1.51 5.80
C VAL A 612 -3.61 -1.15 5.82
N ARG A 613 -3.93 0.12 5.68
CA ARG A 613 -5.31 0.61 5.65
C ARG A 613 -5.62 1.18 4.27
N ASN A 614 -6.58 0.57 3.61
CA ASN A 614 -7.06 0.94 2.28
C ASN A 614 -8.58 1.13 2.25
N SER A 615 -9.20 1.71 3.29
CA SER A 615 -10.65 1.79 3.31
C SER A 615 -11.16 2.97 2.47
N SER A 616 -12.24 2.76 1.71
CA SER A 616 -12.95 3.82 0.99
C SER A 616 -13.40 4.94 1.94
N LYS A 617 -13.74 4.61 3.19
CA LYS A 617 -14.09 5.58 4.24
C LYS A 617 -12.91 6.48 4.62
N GLU A 618 -11.70 5.98 4.57
CA GLU A 618 -10.49 6.77 4.84
C GLU A 618 -10.18 7.72 3.69
N ASN A 619 -10.44 7.28 2.45
CA ASN A 619 -10.35 8.14 1.26
C ASN A 619 -11.40 9.25 1.27
N GLU A 620 -12.66 8.94 1.61
CA GLU A 620 -13.71 9.95 1.79
C GLU A 620 -13.34 10.95 2.89
N LYS A 621 -12.83 10.47 4.01
CA LYS A 621 -12.36 11.31 5.12
C LYS A 621 -11.18 12.19 4.71
N ASN A 622 -10.23 11.65 3.95
CA ASN A 622 -9.11 12.42 3.41
C ASN A 622 -9.58 13.48 2.41
N GLN A 623 -10.52 13.14 1.51
CA GLN A 623 -11.10 14.11 0.60
C GLN A 623 -11.88 15.22 1.33
N LEU A 624 -12.66 14.86 2.35
CA LEU A 624 -13.33 15.82 3.20
C LEU A 624 -12.34 16.72 3.92
N MET A 625 -11.27 16.17 4.50
CA MET A 625 -10.23 16.95 5.16
C MET A 625 -9.50 17.88 4.17
N LYS A 626 -9.22 17.43 2.96
CA LYS A 626 -8.64 18.25 1.88
C LYS A 626 -9.60 19.37 1.44
N GLN A 627 -10.91 19.11 1.37
CA GLN A 627 -11.92 20.15 1.08
C GLN A 627 -12.00 21.19 2.18
N TYR A 628 -11.98 20.77 3.46
CA TYR A 628 -11.91 21.69 4.60
C TYR A 628 -10.63 22.53 4.59
N ALA A 629 -9.49 21.88 4.31
CA ALA A 629 -8.21 22.55 4.18
C ALA A 629 -8.23 23.61 3.06
N PHE A 630 -8.81 23.28 1.91
CA PHE A 630 -8.95 24.21 0.80
C PHE A 630 -9.84 25.42 1.15
N ALA A 631 -10.95 25.18 1.85
CA ALA A 631 -11.83 26.24 2.32
C ALA A 631 -11.13 27.15 3.35
N MET A 632 -10.32 26.60 4.26
CA MET A 632 -9.51 27.34 5.22
C MET A 632 -8.39 28.14 4.53
N ALA A 633 -7.74 27.54 3.51
CA ALA A 633 -6.70 28.21 2.73
C ALA A 633 -7.21 29.47 2.01
N GLN A 634 -8.44 29.44 1.51
CA GLN A 634 -9.06 30.60 0.88
C GLN A 634 -9.30 31.74 1.86
N ASN A 635 -9.58 31.42 3.12
CA ASN A 635 -9.89 32.41 4.14
C ASN A 635 -8.64 32.97 4.86
N SER A 636 -7.53 32.24 4.92
CA SER A 636 -6.35 32.59 5.73
C SER A 636 -5.25 33.32 4.97
N GLY A 637 -5.31 33.42 3.64
CA GLY A 637 -4.27 34.09 2.81
C GLY A 637 -2.89 33.42 2.80
N LYS A 638 -2.73 32.26 3.47
CA LYS A 638 -1.46 31.54 3.61
C LYS A 638 -1.45 30.26 2.73
N ALA A 639 -1.59 30.44 1.41
CA ALA A 639 -1.76 29.36 0.45
C ALA A 639 -0.66 28.27 0.50
N MET A 640 0.59 28.62 0.81
CA MET A 640 1.71 27.66 0.82
C MET A 640 1.59 26.58 1.90
N LYS A 641 1.15 26.91 3.11
CA LYS A 641 1.00 25.93 4.21
C LYS A 641 -0.14 24.96 3.96
N TRP A 642 -1.21 25.43 3.32
CA TRP A 642 -2.36 24.60 2.98
C TRP A 642 -2.10 23.71 1.76
N LEU A 643 -1.18 24.10 0.88
CA LEU A 643 -0.70 23.26 -0.23
C LEU A 643 -0.02 21.98 0.29
N GLU A 644 0.77 22.09 1.35
CA GLU A 644 1.41 20.94 2.00
C GLU A 644 0.40 19.92 2.54
N LEU A 645 -0.77 20.42 2.98
CA LEU A 645 -1.86 19.59 3.45
C LEU A 645 -2.64 18.93 2.31
N ILE A 646 -2.78 19.61 1.18
CA ILE A 646 -3.43 19.07 -0.04
C ILE A 646 -2.56 17.96 -0.66
N ASP A 647 -1.25 18.13 -0.65
CA ASP A 647 -0.29 17.16 -1.16
C ASP A 647 -0.09 15.94 -0.24
N SER A 648 -0.54 16.01 1.04
CA SER A 648 -0.43 14.86 1.93
C SER A 648 -1.35 13.72 1.48
N GLU A 649 -0.79 12.58 1.18
CA GLU A 649 -1.54 11.38 0.79
C GLU A 649 -2.10 10.60 1.97
N ASN A 650 -1.59 10.83 3.18
CA ASN A 650 -1.86 10.02 4.35
C ASN A 650 -2.68 10.79 5.39
N THR A 651 -3.80 10.20 5.89
CA THR A 651 -4.66 10.81 6.93
C THR A 651 -3.91 11.16 8.22
N VAL A 652 -2.86 10.42 8.56
CA VAL A 652 -2.04 10.68 9.76
C VAL A 652 -1.14 11.88 9.51
N LYS A 653 -0.44 11.91 8.37
CA LYS A 653 0.37 13.07 7.96
C LYS A 653 -0.49 14.32 7.76
N THR A 654 -1.70 14.17 7.20
CA THR A 654 -2.67 15.26 7.06
C THR A 654 -3.04 15.84 8.43
N LYS A 655 -3.28 14.99 9.43
CA LYS A 655 -3.55 15.43 10.81
C LYS A 655 -2.31 16.06 11.46
N GLU A 656 -1.13 15.55 11.21
CA GLU A 656 0.11 16.10 11.74
C GLU A 656 0.42 17.49 11.17
N VAL A 657 0.23 17.66 9.85
CA VAL A 657 0.37 18.96 9.20
C VAL A 657 -0.70 19.94 9.69
N LEU A 658 -1.96 19.50 9.87
CA LEU A 658 -3.02 20.30 10.46
C LEU A 658 -2.64 20.76 11.89
N ARG A 659 -2.16 19.87 12.73
CA ARG A 659 -1.71 20.20 14.09
C ARG A 659 -0.55 21.20 14.09
N LYS A 660 0.42 21.05 13.18
CA LYS A 660 1.51 22.03 13.03
C LYS A 660 0.98 23.40 12.64
N ILE A 661 0.01 23.44 11.73
CA ILE A 661 -0.62 24.70 11.30
C ILE A 661 -1.42 25.33 12.46
N GLU A 662 -2.23 24.57 13.19
CA GLU A 662 -2.97 25.02 14.37
C GLU A 662 -2.02 25.54 15.45
N PHE A 663 -0.98 24.77 15.78
CA PHE A 663 0.02 25.18 16.78
C PHE A 663 0.75 26.49 16.38
N GLU A 664 1.13 26.66 15.12
CA GLU A 664 1.75 27.91 14.65
C GLU A 664 0.77 29.08 14.63
N GLU A 665 -0.52 28.83 14.38
CA GLU A 665 -1.56 29.85 14.45
C GLU A 665 -1.84 30.29 15.89
N ASP A 666 -1.90 29.34 16.82
CA ASP A 666 -2.06 29.62 18.26
C ASP A 666 -0.84 30.41 18.80
N LEU A 667 0.37 30.02 18.42
CA LEU A 667 1.58 30.74 18.79
C LEU A 667 1.60 32.17 18.25
N GLN A 668 1.14 32.36 17.02
CA GLN A 668 1.00 33.69 16.39
C GLN A 668 -0.10 34.53 17.07
N GLN A 669 -1.20 33.91 17.46
CA GLN A 669 -2.25 34.56 18.21
C GLN A 669 -1.78 34.99 19.61
N GLN A 670 -1.03 34.11 20.31
CA GLN A 670 -0.40 34.45 21.58
C GLN A 670 0.57 35.64 21.47
N GLN A 671 1.47 35.60 20.48
CA GLN A 671 2.40 36.71 20.22
C GLN A 671 1.70 38.01 19.89
N ASN A 672 0.63 37.97 19.10
CA ASN A 672 -0.18 39.16 18.81
C ASN A 672 -0.91 39.66 20.04
N PHE A 673 -1.43 38.78 20.88
CA PHE A 673 -2.08 39.11 22.15
C PHE A 673 -1.10 39.74 23.15
N GLU A 674 0.13 39.19 23.28
CA GLU A 674 1.18 39.80 24.10
C GLU A 674 1.59 41.17 23.59
N GLN A 675 1.77 41.36 22.28
CA GLN A 675 2.06 42.66 21.68
C GLN A 675 0.93 43.66 21.91
N GLU A 676 -0.33 43.23 21.85
CA GLU A 676 -1.48 44.09 22.18
C GLU A 676 -1.50 44.48 23.66
N GLN A 677 -1.20 43.55 24.56
CA GLN A 677 -1.11 43.80 25.99
C GLN A 677 0.03 44.80 26.32
N GLU A 678 1.20 44.61 25.74
CA GLU A 678 2.33 45.53 25.86
C GLU A 678 1.98 46.90 25.30
N THR A 679 1.28 46.99 24.17
CA THR A 679 0.85 48.22 23.57
C THR A 679 -0.20 48.93 24.45
N LYS A 680 -1.13 48.16 25.05
CA LYS A 680 -2.13 48.71 26.01
C LYS A 680 -1.47 49.23 27.26
N LYS A 681 -0.48 48.49 27.84
CA LYS A 681 0.32 48.98 28.99
C LYS A 681 1.10 50.24 28.64
N TYR A 682 1.78 50.29 27.50
CA TYR A 682 2.50 51.47 27.05
C TYR A 682 1.58 52.72 26.89
N ILE A 683 0.37 52.53 26.33
CA ILE A 683 -0.62 53.57 26.19
C ILE A 683 -1.09 54.07 27.58
N GLN A 684 -1.35 53.14 28.53
CA GLN A 684 -1.78 53.46 29.88
C GLN A 684 -0.70 54.21 30.66
N ASP A 685 0.54 53.77 30.58
CA ASP A 685 1.71 54.40 31.22
C ASP A 685 1.96 55.79 30.64
N SER A 686 1.83 55.93 29.31
CA SER A 686 1.96 57.24 28.65
C SER A 686 0.83 58.23 29.05
N GLN A 687 -0.41 57.75 29.19
CA GLN A 687 -1.52 58.53 29.69
C GLN A 687 -1.33 59.00 31.14
N THR A 688 -0.76 58.10 31.97
CA THR A 688 -0.47 58.40 33.38
C THR A 688 0.64 59.46 33.47
N LYS A 689 1.71 59.37 32.66
CA LYS A 689 2.76 60.39 32.59
C LYS A 689 2.25 61.75 32.12
N ILE A 690 1.42 61.75 31.05
CA ILE A 690 0.82 63.01 30.58
C ILE A 690 -0.03 63.68 31.68
N LYS A 691 -0.86 62.91 32.43
CA LYS A 691 -1.64 63.44 33.54
C LYS A 691 -0.76 63.97 34.69
N GLN A 692 0.35 63.32 34.96
CA GLN A 692 1.32 63.80 35.98
C GLN A 692 1.96 65.14 35.53
N GLU A 693 2.42 65.23 34.30
CA GLU A 693 2.98 66.48 33.72
C GLU A 693 1.95 67.60 33.61
N GLU A 694 0.66 67.33 33.33
CA GLU A 694 -0.42 68.27 33.39
C GLU A 694 -0.66 68.84 34.81
N ASN A 695 -0.72 67.89 35.79
CA ASN A 695 -0.89 68.29 37.22
C ASN A 695 0.32 69.06 37.77
N GLU A 696 1.56 68.70 37.38
CA GLU A 696 2.74 69.50 37.73
C GLU A 696 2.74 70.86 37.08
N THR A 697 2.26 70.98 35.85
CA THR A 697 2.16 72.25 35.13
C THR A 697 1.07 73.14 35.74
N GLU A 698 -0.07 72.57 36.18
CA GLU A 698 -1.10 73.26 36.91
C GLU A 698 -0.64 73.75 38.28
N LYS A 699 0.09 72.90 39.08
CA LYS A 699 0.69 73.32 40.36
C LYS A 699 1.67 74.48 40.13
N TYR A 700 2.57 74.32 39.11
CA TYR A 700 3.51 75.40 38.81
C TYR A 700 2.85 76.72 38.44
N LYS A 701 1.73 76.69 37.67
CA LYS A 701 0.91 77.88 37.35
C LYS A 701 0.26 78.48 38.61
N ALA A 702 -0.25 77.59 39.53
CA ALA A 702 -0.90 78.08 40.76
C ALA A 702 0.13 78.73 41.71
N ASP A 703 1.31 78.07 41.89
CA ASP A 703 2.38 78.63 42.74
C ASP A 703 2.92 79.97 42.19
N LYS A 704 3.10 80.10 40.89
CA LYS A 704 3.54 81.35 40.25
C LYS A 704 2.49 82.45 40.33
N SER A 705 1.22 82.08 40.14
CA SER A 705 0.14 83.09 40.33
C SER A 705 0.00 83.57 41.75
N TYR A 706 0.20 82.66 42.73
CA TYR A 706 0.21 83.01 44.17
C TYR A 706 1.40 83.94 44.48
N GLN A 707 2.60 83.64 43.97
CA GLN A 707 3.82 84.40 44.11
C GLN A 707 3.64 85.82 43.52
N ALA A 708 3.07 85.89 42.30
CA ALA A 708 2.76 87.20 41.65
C ALA A 708 1.74 88.03 42.47
N ILE A 709 0.77 87.38 43.15
CA ILE A 709 -0.20 88.09 44.02
C ILE A 709 0.50 88.56 45.27
N VAL A 710 1.39 87.80 45.86
CA VAL A 710 2.18 88.18 47.06
C VAL A 710 3.13 89.34 46.70
N ASP A 711 3.86 89.24 45.59
CA ASP A 711 4.76 90.32 45.13
C ASP A 711 4.02 91.60 44.81
N ALA A 712 2.80 91.52 44.19
CA ALA A 712 1.94 92.66 43.96
C ALA A 712 1.39 93.25 45.25
N ALA A 713 1.11 92.46 46.27
CA ALA A 713 0.71 92.90 47.61
C ALA A 713 1.87 93.57 48.36
N THR A 714 3.10 93.04 48.24
CA THR A 714 4.32 93.61 48.80
C THR A 714 4.64 94.99 48.20
N ILE A 715 4.57 95.10 46.85
CA ILE A 715 4.74 96.35 46.15
C ILE A 715 3.64 97.40 46.51
N ARG A 716 2.41 96.95 46.77
CA ARG A 716 1.34 97.86 47.27
C ARG A 716 1.55 98.30 48.70
N SER A 717 2.13 97.50 49.54
CA SER A 717 2.45 97.87 50.93
C SER A 717 3.61 98.87 51.01
N GLU A 718 4.61 98.73 50.13
CA GLU A 718 5.75 99.67 50.03
C GLU A 718 5.40 101.04 49.37
N ASN A 719 4.39 101.07 48.50
CA ASN A 719 3.96 102.32 47.84
C ASN A 719 2.98 103.17 48.68
N ASN A 720 2.63 102.82 49.92
CA ASN A 720 1.80 103.66 50.79
C ASN A 720 2.61 104.63 51.68
N ASP A 721 3.92 104.62 51.60
CA ASP A 721 4.77 105.63 52.29
C ASP A 721 5.72 106.23 51.25
N THR A 722 5.36 107.18 50.56
CA THR A 722 6.03 108.31 49.94
C THR A 722 5.53 108.63 48.54
N SER A 723 5.06 109.83 48.36
CA SER A 723 4.86 110.48 47.09
C SER A 723 6.22 110.76 46.39
N ASN A 724 6.21 110.60 45.11
CA ASN A 724 7.08 111.19 44.09
C ASN A 724 8.14 110.28 43.47
N ASP A 725 7.97 110.20 42.17
CA ASP A 725 8.94 110.14 41.10
C ASP A 725 9.89 108.92 41.00
N TYR A 726 9.83 108.31 39.89
CA TYR A 726 10.78 107.66 39.03
C TYR A 726 10.33 106.26 38.54
N TYR A 727 10.33 106.11 37.23
CA TYR A 727 10.27 104.84 36.57
C TYR A 727 11.40 104.00 37.08
N SER A 728 11.13 103.03 37.90
CA SER A 728 12.17 102.08 38.39
C SER A 728 12.37 100.96 37.38
N ASP A 729 13.62 100.67 37.09
CA ASP A 729 14.13 99.53 36.28
C ASP A 729 13.55 98.19 36.65
N ASP A 730 13.10 98.00 37.92
CA ASP A 730 12.47 96.81 38.49
C ASP A 730 11.14 96.41 37.79
N GLY A 731 10.37 97.37 37.23
CA GLY A 731 9.17 97.09 36.46
C GLY A 731 9.40 96.51 35.08
N ILE A 732 10.60 96.71 34.53
CA ILE A 732 11.05 96.14 33.25
C ILE A 732 11.62 94.72 33.46
N GLU A 733 12.33 94.46 34.56
CA GLU A 733 12.79 93.12 34.88
C GLU A 733 11.63 92.21 35.19
N LEU A 734 10.63 92.64 35.95
CA LEU A 734 9.42 91.84 36.27
C LEU A 734 8.65 91.48 34.97
N LYS A 735 8.58 92.44 34.04
CA LYS A 735 7.96 92.15 32.72
C LYS A 735 8.77 91.17 31.85
N ARG A 736 10.09 91.21 31.98
CA ARG A 736 10.98 90.22 31.29
C ARG A 736 10.84 88.86 31.93
N ASP A 737 10.91 88.69 33.21
CA ASP A 737 10.71 87.42 33.93
C ASP A 737 9.31 86.81 33.64
N MET A 738 8.26 87.63 33.70
CA MET A 738 6.91 87.19 33.27
C MET A 738 6.85 86.69 31.84
N ASN A 739 7.55 87.39 30.90
CA ASN A 739 7.58 86.92 29.53
C ASN A 739 8.41 85.67 29.31
N GLU A 740 9.53 85.48 30.05
CA GLU A 740 10.29 84.25 30.02
C GLU A 740 9.51 83.07 30.61
N HIS A 741 8.85 83.27 31.73
CA HIS A 741 7.99 82.26 32.34
C HIS A 741 6.81 81.87 31.46
N ARG A 742 6.23 82.86 30.74
CA ARG A 742 5.16 82.60 29.75
C ARG A 742 5.68 81.72 28.58
N LYS A 743 6.87 81.96 28.11
CA LYS A 743 7.52 81.12 27.09
C LYS A 743 7.83 79.69 27.57
N GLU A 744 8.25 79.56 28.86
CA GLU A 744 8.47 78.21 29.40
C GLU A 744 7.18 77.41 29.54
N ILE A 745 6.08 78.03 29.97
CA ILE A 745 4.76 77.41 30.05
C ILE A 745 4.25 77.04 28.66
N ASP A 746 4.40 77.90 27.69
CA ASP A 746 3.98 77.65 26.30
C ASP A 746 4.79 76.49 25.70
N ASN A 747 6.09 76.44 25.96
CA ASN A 747 6.95 75.29 25.52
C ASN A 747 6.55 73.99 26.19
N LYS A 748 6.21 73.92 27.48
CA LYS A 748 5.69 72.78 28.18
C LYS A 748 4.36 72.29 27.61
N ASN A 749 3.42 73.27 27.36
CA ASN A 749 2.14 72.95 26.73
C ASN A 749 2.27 72.39 25.32
N ILE A 750 3.21 72.91 24.51
CA ILE A 750 3.49 72.42 23.17
C ILE A 750 4.00 70.99 23.25
N LYS A 751 4.92 70.62 24.21
CA LYS A 751 5.43 69.32 24.41
C LYS A 751 4.34 68.29 24.79
N ILE A 752 3.44 68.67 25.74
CA ILE A 752 2.28 67.89 26.14
C ILE A 752 1.33 67.64 24.95
N GLN A 753 1.10 68.66 24.14
CA GLN A 753 0.25 68.53 22.95
C GLN A 753 0.88 67.58 21.91
N GLN A 754 2.18 67.64 21.72
CA GLN A 754 2.90 66.68 20.82
C GLN A 754 2.80 65.24 21.33
N GLU A 755 2.93 65.03 22.63
CA GLU A 755 2.80 63.69 23.23
C GLU A 755 1.34 63.18 23.12
N LYS A 756 0.33 64.00 23.33
CA LYS A 756 -1.07 63.65 23.12
C LYS A 756 -1.36 63.29 21.65
N LEU A 757 -0.81 64.02 20.70
CA LEU A 757 -0.93 63.73 19.28
C LEU A 757 -0.27 62.38 18.92
N ASN A 758 0.90 62.10 19.43
CA ASN A 758 1.61 60.83 19.23
C ASN A 758 0.83 59.64 19.83
N LEU A 759 0.20 59.86 21.01
CA LEU A 759 -0.64 58.86 21.64
C LEU A 759 -1.93 58.59 20.83
N GLN A 760 -2.55 59.63 20.33
CA GLN A 760 -3.76 59.55 19.50
C GLN A 760 -3.46 58.84 18.16
N ASN A 761 -2.29 59.07 17.57
CA ASN A 761 -1.85 58.35 16.38
C ASN A 761 -1.61 56.88 16.64
N LYS A 762 -1.03 56.51 17.80
CA LYS A 762 -0.87 55.09 18.21
C LYS A 762 -2.21 54.41 18.47
N GLN A 763 -3.16 55.09 19.12
CA GLN A 763 -4.52 54.58 19.34
C GLN A 763 -5.29 54.36 18.02
N ASN A 764 -5.14 55.29 17.06
CA ASN A 764 -5.75 55.14 15.74
C ASN A 764 -5.15 53.97 14.94
N LEU A 765 -3.83 53.77 15.02
CA LEU A 765 -3.15 52.60 14.43
C LEU A 765 -3.61 51.28 15.07
N GLN A 766 -3.85 51.28 16.39
CA GLN A 766 -4.39 50.11 17.07
C GLN A 766 -5.83 49.83 16.65
N LYS A 767 -6.69 50.82 16.56
CA LYS A 767 -8.07 50.65 16.07
C LYS A 767 -8.13 50.18 14.62
N GLN A 768 -7.19 50.60 13.78
CA GLN A 768 -7.06 50.07 12.40
C GLN A 768 -6.62 48.62 12.36
N LYS A 769 -5.79 48.19 13.31
CA LYS A 769 -5.38 46.77 13.44
C LYS A 769 -6.50 45.89 14.01
N GLU A 770 -7.37 46.43 14.85
CA GLU A 770 -8.55 45.73 15.40
C GLU A 770 -9.72 45.64 14.41
N SER A 771 -9.71 46.44 13.33
CA SER A 771 -10.76 46.45 12.30
C SER A 771 -10.37 45.68 11.01
N ASN A 772 -9.15 45.26 10.88
CA ASN A 772 -8.64 44.35 9.83
C ASN A 772 -8.39 42.93 10.39
#